data_859a72c49af6a2dfa9c9e9920cdbcda8
#
_entry.id   859a72c49af6a2dfa9c9e9920cdbcda8
#
_cell.length_a   1.000
_cell.length_b   1.000
_cell.length_c   1.000
_cell.angle_alpha   90.00
_cell.angle_beta   90.00
_cell.angle_gamma   90.00
#
_symmetry.space_group_name_H-M   'P 1'
#
loop_
_entity.id
_entity.type
_entity.pdbx_description
1 polymer ?
#
loop_
_entity_poly.entity_id
_entity_poly.type
_entity_poly.pdbx_seq_one_letter_code
_entity_poly.pdbx_strand_id
1 'polypeptide(L)'
;MVTGPEARILARLATFPSNLESAWDVPRDLCLPGLSEYLGVVRSALHAPLNELLSKKLVVERKAHVIGGGSRKRKVYHITDLGRTECEGVIVPKRKKAGELLGNPPSKTMLQGRDSLIESLKNKNKLILTGLPGIGKTSLLRSISDILVKEGKTVRFATMESFKDITEIFTEWGLEYSSESAALQSTKNEVLILDELQEVSLRHIGRLESFAQKSENLIMASRGPIPISDGFEIADIPPLDIEDAICLLPPHLEDKELIAERLGGHPLALQLHDEKSELPEAGSDLQEWVKEVVLGDLGDEIKALDELSLLPVPVPTDHLQHEEHILELDDHALLRWMDSGVELHHLVRNVRSTMLSEKDHALAAKYWSQRQGDLARLVEMHHILKSGGNIESHLLSNAEALMVRSSAGLATLIGDAIYRSPTKSLHRIAALVAIERGESEIASVHLENCEAPDLEYSLSLLEGKNEEIDMSKSDAKLILSEAARRMDDRLPGQTPDSEILELLDLIDFSGIEDEMKKVVLVAMAHIRHAWYIANSKWSAAKEIREDLESISHADDPQLQALNIRAEIAQTPPNSPNFERLIDLVFAKSGLRSTMLQITLVQSCEGDRAKNLLNRIEIPSADAQNNLSSARRIAAMIWFLRATHNTHNQFSSMAESVALWKRSLCPTAAKNAAELLHKLL
;
A
#
# COMPACT_ATOMS: atom_id res chain seq x y z
N MET A 1 -3.65 17.11 44.06
CA MET A 1 -4.70 16.84 43.06
C MET A 1 -4.13 17.15 41.71
N VAL A 2 -4.38 16.28 40.76
CA VAL A 2 -3.94 16.45 39.37
C VAL A 2 -5.00 17.28 38.66
N THR A 3 -4.62 18.31 37.91
CA THR A 3 -5.56 19.14 37.13
C THR A 3 -6.09 18.40 35.89
N GLY A 4 -7.11 18.92 35.23
CA GLY A 4 -7.67 18.29 34.04
C GLY A 4 -6.65 18.05 32.91
N PRO A 5 -5.80 19.01 32.54
CA PRO A 5 -4.73 18.82 31.56
C PRO A 5 -3.67 17.82 32.00
N GLU A 6 -3.25 17.85 33.27
CA GLU A 6 -2.29 16.90 33.85
C GLU A 6 -2.82 15.46 33.81
N ALA A 7 -4.11 15.26 34.18
CA ALA A 7 -4.76 13.95 34.14
C ALA A 7 -4.79 13.37 32.71
N ARG A 8 -5.03 14.20 31.71
CA ARG A 8 -5.04 13.78 30.29
C ARG A 8 -3.64 13.35 29.81
N ILE A 9 -2.59 14.06 30.19
CA ILE A 9 -1.20 13.68 29.89
C ILE A 9 -0.86 12.35 30.58
N LEU A 10 -1.14 12.23 31.90
CA LEU A 10 -0.87 11.00 32.63
C LEU A 10 -1.63 9.82 32.04
N ALA A 11 -2.89 9.97 31.71
CA ALA A 11 -3.71 8.92 31.09
C ALA A 11 -3.09 8.44 29.76
N ARG A 12 -2.56 9.35 28.94
CA ARG A 12 -1.87 8.97 27.70
C ARG A 12 -0.58 8.23 28.00
N LEU A 13 0.28 8.76 28.85
CA LEU A 13 1.55 8.14 29.19
C LEU A 13 1.36 6.77 29.86
N ALA A 14 0.27 6.54 30.62
CA ALA A 14 -0.05 5.27 31.23
C ALA A 14 -0.39 4.15 30.22
N THR A 15 -0.75 4.49 28.98
CA THR A 15 -0.99 3.48 27.93
C THR A 15 0.28 2.80 27.45
N PHE A 16 1.46 3.36 27.73
CA PHE A 16 2.73 2.82 27.31
C PHE A 16 3.34 1.90 28.39
N PRO A 17 3.95 0.75 27.99
CA PRO A 17 4.55 -0.17 28.93
C PRO A 17 5.85 0.41 29.53
N SER A 18 6.17 0.01 30.77
CA SER A 18 7.31 0.53 31.53
C SER A 18 8.68 0.16 30.93
N ASN A 19 8.76 -0.90 30.12
CA ASN A 19 10.00 -1.28 29.44
C ASN A 19 10.54 -0.21 28.48
N LEU A 20 9.68 0.70 28.01
CA LEU A 20 10.09 1.84 27.16
C LEU A 20 10.94 2.86 27.92
N GLU A 21 10.93 2.88 29.25
CA GLU A 21 11.76 3.79 30.06
C GLU A 21 13.27 3.61 29.84
N SER A 22 13.70 2.41 29.46
CA SER A 22 15.10 2.08 29.16
C SER A 22 15.37 1.82 27.69
N ALA A 23 14.34 1.84 26.83
CA ALA A 23 14.47 1.57 25.41
C ALA A 23 15.31 2.63 24.69
N TRP A 24 16.08 2.20 23.68
CA TRP A 24 16.88 3.09 22.84
C TRP A 24 15.97 3.97 21.97
N ASP A 25 14.99 3.32 21.31
CA ASP A 25 13.99 3.96 20.48
C ASP A 25 12.62 3.94 21.18
N VAL A 26 11.88 5.04 21.08
CA VAL A 26 10.55 5.16 21.68
C VAL A 26 9.54 5.74 20.70
N PRO A 27 8.23 5.41 20.86
CA PRO A 27 7.17 6.02 20.07
C PRO A 27 7.19 7.55 20.16
N ARG A 28 6.83 8.22 19.05
CA ARG A 28 6.72 9.67 18.94
C ARG A 28 5.76 10.27 19.99
N ASP A 29 4.72 9.54 20.37
CA ASP A 29 3.74 9.96 21.39
C ASP A 29 4.33 10.22 22.79
N LEU A 30 5.56 9.78 23.05
CA LEU A 30 6.25 10.07 24.30
C LEU A 30 7.02 11.40 24.28
N CYS A 31 7.10 12.10 23.13
CA CYS A 31 7.71 13.43 23.04
C CYS A 31 6.65 14.53 22.96
N LEU A 32 7.05 15.78 23.19
CA LEU A 32 6.15 16.94 23.23
C LEU A 32 5.28 17.08 21.97
N PRO A 33 5.85 16.98 20.73
CA PRO A 33 5.03 17.02 19.51
C PRO A 33 3.96 15.95 19.45
N GLY A 34 4.30 14.69 19.73
CA GLY A 34 3.32 13.60 19.70
C GLY A 34 2.25 13.70 20.78
N LEU A 35 2.61 14.18 21.98
CA LEU A 35 1.62 14.47 23.04
C LEU A 35 0.66 15.58 22.62
N SER A 36 1.17 16.64 21.97
CA SER A 36 0.32 17.75 21.52
C SER A 36 -0.66 17.31 20.43
N GLU A 37 -0.19 16.51 19.48
CA GLU A 37 -1.02 15.92 18.43
C GLU A 37 -2.12 15.01 19.02
N TYR A 38 -1.73 14.11 19.91
CA TYR A 38 -2.70 13.20 20.56
C TYR A 38 -3.76 13.96 21.36
N LEU A 39 -3.35 14.98 22.12
CA LEU A 39 -4.24 15.74 22.99
C LEU A 39 -5.04 16.82 22.26
N GLY A 40 -4.69 17.11 20.99
CA GLY A 40 -5.33 18.14 20.17
C GLY A 40 -5.14 19.55 20.72
N VAL A 41 -3.95 19.84 21.29
CA VAL A 41 -3.62 21.14 21.88
C VAL A 41 -2.31 21.66 21.29
N VAL A 42 -2.12 22.96 21.31
CA VAL A 42 -0.83 23.57 20.91
C VAL A 42 0.30 23.14 21.84
N ARG A 43 1.51 22.99 21.32
CA ARG A 43 2.68 22.49 22.08
C ARG A 43 3.00 23.35 23.29
N SER A 44 2.89 24.68 23.17
CA SER A 44 3.09 25.60 24.27
C SER A 44 2.15 25.36 25.47
N ALA A 45 0.94 24.85 25.23
CA ALA A 45 -0.02 24.53 26.29
C ALA A 45 0.40 23.34 27.17
N LEU A 46 1.33 22.50 26.71
CA LEU A 46 1.78 21.31 27.44
C LEU A 46 2.96 21.60 28.38
N HIS A 47 3.71 22.70 28.22
CA HIS A 47 4.90 22.97 29.03
C HIS A 47 4.57 23.11 30.51
N ALA A 48 3.58 23.93 30.87
CA ALA A 48 3.21 24.14 32.26
C ALA A 48 2.68 22.83 32.93
N PRO A 49 1.74 22.09 32.35
CA PRO A 49 1.30 20.80 32.91
C PRO A 49 2.42 19.74 33.01
N LEU A 50 3.31 19.65 32.04
CA LEU A 50 4.45 18.71 32.10
C LEU A 50 5.45 19.09 33.19
N ASN A 51 5.76 20.38 33.36
CA ASN A 51 6.63 20.86 34.44
C ASN A 51 6.02 20.54 35.80
N GLU A 52 4.71 20.71 35.95
CA GLU A 52 4.02 20.40 37.20
C GLU A 52 4.06 18.90 37.51
N LEU A 53 3.83 18.05 36.50
CA LEU A 53 3.92 16.58 36.62
C LEU A 53 5.34 16.10 36.95
N LEU A 54 6.35 16.75 36.38
CA LEU A 54 7.77 16.53 36.73
C LEU A 54 8.06 16.92 38.17
N SER A 55 7.58 18.08 38.63
CA SER A 55 7.75 18.55 40.00
C SER A 55 7.12 17.63 41.04
N LYS A 56 5.95 17.04 40.71
CA LYS A 56 5.22 16.05 41.51
C LYS A 56 5.82 14.64 41.41
N LYS A 57 6.84 14.44 40.58
CA LYS A 57 7.49 13.14 40.30
C LYS A 57 6.51 12.08 39.75
N LEU A 58 5.44 12.50 39.12
CA LEU A 58 4.46 11.62 38.45
C LEU A 58 4.93 11.22 37.05
N VAL A 59 5.83 12.01 36.47
CA VAL A 59 6.47 11.80 35.17
C VAL A 59 7.98 12.00 35.32
N VAL A 60 8.76 11.30 34.49
CA VAL A 60 10.21 11.49 34.34
C VAL A 60 10.53 11.87 32.91
N GLU A 61 11.52 12.76 32.74
CA GLU A 61 12.02 13.21 31.43
C GLU A 61 13.39 12.54 31.16
N ARG A 62 13.61 12.10 29.93
CA ARG A 62 14.93 11.68 29.43
C ARG A 62 15.11 12.01 27.95
N LYS A 63 16.32 11.85 27.41
CA LYS A 63 16.58 11.95 25.99
C LYS A 63 16.64 10.54 25.35
N ALA A 64 15.85 10.29 24.30
CA ALA A 64 15.84 9.05 23.55
C ALA A 64 15.68 9.32 22.05
N HIS A 65 16.01 8.32 21.22
CA HIS A 65 15.63 8.33 19.82
C HIS A 65 14.13 8.10 19.72
N VAL A 66 13.49 8.79 18.76
CA VAL A 66 12.06 8.67 18.52
C VAL A 66 11.87 8.00 17.17
N ILE A 67 11.07 6.95 17.10
CA ILE A 67 10.76 6.22 15.87
C ILE A 67 10.21 7.20 14.82
N GLY A 68 10.84 7.23 13.64
CA GLY A 68 10.53 8.20 12.59
C GLY A 68 11.05 9.65 12.83
N GLY A 69 11.77 9.89 13.92
CA GLY A 69 12.21 11.22 14.36
C GLY A 69 13.62 11.66 13.95
N GLY A 70 14.29 10.94 13.00
CA GLY A 70 15.67 11.23 12.59
C GLY A 70 16.72 10.77 13.60
N SER A 71 17.98 11.11 13.37
CA SER A 71 19.14 10.62 14.15
C SER A 71 19.34 11.30 15.51
N ARG A 72 18.66 12.44 15.78
CA ARG A 72 18.81 13.21 17.03
C ARG A 72 17.91 12.69 18.15
N LYS A 73 18.45 12.68 19.39
CA LYS A 73 17.67 12.34 20.58
C LYS A 73 16.75 13.50 20.98
N ARG A 74 15.49 13.18 21.26
CA ARG A 74 14.48 14.11 21.76
C ARG A 74 14.24 13.96 23.26
N LYS A 75 13.68 14.99 23.89
CA LYS A 75 13.07 14.89 25.21
C LYS A 75 11.81 14.04 25.13
N VAL A 76 11.77 12.96 25.91
CA VAL A 76 10.64 12.06 26.03
C VAL A 76 10.20 11.92 27.49
N TYR A 77 8.92 11.71 27.69
CA TYR A 77 8.29 11.68 29.00
C TYR A 77 7.73 10.30 29.29
N HIS A 78 8.02 9.76 30.49
CA HIS A 78 7.52 8.46 30.93
C HIS A 78 6.79 8.64 32.27
N ILE A 79 5.68 7.90 32.43
CA ILE A 79 4.93 7.89 33.69
C ILE A 79 5.67 7.05 34.71
N THR A 80 5.75 7.53 35.95
CA THR A 80 6.33 6.76 37.08
C THR A 80 5.29 5.80 37.68
N ASP A 81 5.73 4.89 38.55
CA ASP A 81 4.81 4.03 39.31
C ASP A 81 3.84 4.85 40.18
N LEU A 82 4.30 5.95 40.75
CA LEU A 82 3.45 6.90 41.48
C LEU A 82 2.40 7.54 40.55
N GLY A 83 2.82 7.92 39.33
CA GLY A 83 1.90 8.43 38.32
C GLY A 83 0.86 7.42 37.87
N ARG A 84 1.23 6.13 37.76
CA ARG A 84 0.28 5.04 37.43
C ARG A 84 -0.77 4.86 38.52
N THR A 85 -0.33 4.88 39.76
CA THR A 85 -1.25 4.76 40.92
C THR A 85 -2.25 5.90 40.97
N GLU A 86 -1.83 7.13 40.67
CA GLU A 86 -2.75 8.30 40.56
C GLU A 86 -3.77 8.16 39.41
N CYS A 87 -3.46 7.36 38.37
CA CYS A 87 -4.35 7.10 37.25
C CYS A 87 -5.36 5.96 37.52
N GLU A 88 -5.14 5.08 38.49
CA GLU A 88 -6.00 3.89 38.76
C GLU A 88 -7.41 4.25 39.30
N GLY A 89 -7.69 5.49 39.58
CA GLY A 89 -8.99 5.96 40.06
C GLY A 89 -10.07 6.13 38.99
N VAL A 90 -9.79 5.91 37.71
CA VAL A 90 -10.75 6.07 36.61
C VAL A 90 -11.38 4.72 36.26
N ILE A 91 -12.65 4.50 36.67
CA ILE A 91 -13.45 3.31 36.38
C ILE A 91 -13.67 3.20 34.87
N VAL A 92 -13.12 2.15 34.25
CA VAL A 92 -13.39 1.79 32.85
C VAL A 92 -14.60 0.86 32.78
N PRO A 93 -15.71 1.20 32.10
CA PRO A 93 -16.87 0.32 31.95
C PRO A 93 -16.51 -0.95 31.16
N LYS A 94 -17.05 -2.12 31.56
CA LYS A 94 -16.92 -3.39 30.82
C LYS A 94 -17.44 -3.27 29.40
N ARG A 95 -16.57 -3.47 28.38
CA ARG A 95 -16.85 -3.32 26.95
C ARG A 95 -17.77 -4.41 26.39
N LYS A 96 -18.77 -4.02 25.58
CA LYS A 96 -19.28 -4.83 24.46
C LYS A 96 -18.12 -5.21 23.55
N LYS A 97 -18.20 -6.35 22.81
CA LYS A 97 -17.20 -6.73 21.83
C LYS A 97 -16.95 -5.53 20.92
N ALA A 98 -15.80 -4.90 21.04
CA ALA A 98 -15.44 -3.77 20.19
C ALA A 98 -15.15 -4.30 18.78
N GLY A 99 -15.45 -3.53 17.76
CA GLY A 99 -14.95 -3.76 16.40
C GLY A 99 -13.44 -3.58 16.32
N GLU A 100 -12.89 -3.67 15.13
CA GLU A 100 -11.47 -3.51 14.88
C GLU A 100 -11.22 -2.26 14.02
N LEU A 101 -10.10 -1.58 14.28
CA LEU A 101 -9.56 -0.54 13.41
C LEU A 101 -8.31 -1.11 12.72
N LEU A 102 -8.38 -1.25 11.42
CA LEU A 102 -7.37 -1.86 10.57
C LEU A 102 -6.81 -0.83 9.59
N GLY A 103 -5.69 -1.16 8.96
CA GLY A 103 -5.01 -0.26 8.04
C GLY A 103 -4.09 0.72 8.76
N ASN A 104 -3.88 1.89 8.17
CA ASN A 104 -2.94 2.91 8.64
C ASN A 104 -3.67 4.15 9.19
N PRO A 105 -4.42 4.03 10.31
CA PRO A 105 -5.09 5.17 10.89
C PRO A 105 -4.07 6.16 11.48
N PRO A 106 -4.27 7.47 11.33
CA PRO A 106 -3.40 8.46 11.96
C PRO A 106 -3.46 8.35 13.48
N SER A 107 -2.45 8.91 14.14
CA SER A 107 -2.42 8.99 15.61
C SER A 107 -3.68 9.63 16.15
N LYS A 108 -4.16 9.11 17.28
CA LYS A 108 -5.37 9.63 17.90
C LYS A 108 -5.14 11.04 18.44
N THR A 109 -5.94 11.98 17.98
CA THR A 109 -6.02 13.35 18.49
C THR A 109 -7.33 13.57 19.23
N MET A 110 -7.34 14.43 20.23
CA MET A 110 -8.58 14.89 20.85
C MET A 110 -9.12 16.07 20.07
N LEU A 111 -10.30 15.90 19.49
CA LEU A 111 -11.03 16.97 18.84
C LEU A 111 -11.76 17.84 19.88
N GLN A 112 -11.78 19.14 19.65
CA GLN A 112 -12.58 20.12 20.41
C GLN A 112 -13.77 20.54 19.53
N GLY A 113 -14.95 20.72 20.14
CA GLY A 113 -16.11 21.34 19.49
C GLY A 113 -16.71 20.60 18.29
N ARG A 114 -16.45 19.29 18.14
CA ARG A 114 -16.89 18.53 16.96
C ARG A 114 -17.90 17.41 17.26
N ASP A 115 -18.38 17.30 18.51
CA ASP A 115 -19.23 16.19 18.92
C ASP A 115 -20.57 16.15 18.15
N SER A 116 -21.21 17.29 17.97
CA SER A 116 -22.47 17.42 17.21
C SER A 116 -22.28 17.06 15.73
N LEU A 117 -21.18 17.48 15.14
CA LEU A 117 -20.83 17.16 13.76
C LEU A 117 -20.59 15.66 13.59
N ILE A 118 -19.80 15.05 14.49
CA ILE A 118 -19.55 13.61 14.49
C ILE A 118 -20.85 12.82 14.56
N GLU A 119 -21.77 13.18 15.49
CA GLU A 119 -23.05 12.50 15.63
C GLU A 119 -23.91 12.59 14.36
N SER A 120 -23.83 13.69 13.63
CA SER A 120 -24.57 13.86 12.36
C SER A 120 -23.99 13.04 11.22
N LEU A 121 -22.68 12.76 11.22
CA LEU A 121 -21.93 12.16 10.11
C LEU A 121 -21.67 10.65 10.28
N LYS A 122 -21.50 10.15 11.51
CA LYS A 122 -21.08 8.76 11.78
C LYS A 122 -21.99 7.67 11.19
N ASN A 123 -23.25 7.97 10.89
CA ASN A 123 -24.21 7.03 10.34
C ASN A 123 -24.38 7.14 8.81
N LYS A 124 -23.58 7.98 8.15
CA LYS A 124 -23.60 8.10 6.69
C LYS A 124 -22.78 7.00 6.05
N ASN A 125 -23.32 6.34 5.03
CA ASN A 125 -22.68 5.22 4.37
C ASN A 125 -21.73 5.69 3.26
N LYS A 126 -22.11 6.72 2.50
CA LYS A 126 -21.33 7.32 1.40
C LYS A 126 -21.17 8.80 1.68
N LEU A 127 -20.00 9.19 2.14
CA LEU A 127 -19.74 10.55 2.63
C LEU A 127 -18.38 11.05 2.13
N ILE A 128 -18.33 12.30 1.71
CA ILE A 128 -17.09 13.04 1.48
C ILE A 128 -17.04 14.24 2.41
N LEU A 129 -16.02 14.26 3.27
CA LEU A 129 -15.69 15.41 4.09
C LEU A 129 -14.85 16.39 3.26
N THR A 130 -15.28 17.63 3.14
CA THR A 130 -14.54 18.67 2.45
C THR A 130 -14.22 19.84 3.39
N GLY A 131 -13.35 20.74 2.96
CA GLY A 131 -12.98 21.94 3.72
C GLY A 131 -11.52 22.31 3.53
N LEU A 132 -11.13 23.43 4.11
CA LEU A 132 -9.79 24.03 3.98
C LEU A 132 -8.67 23.08 4.45
N PRO A 133 -7.44 23.20 3.91
CA PRO A 133 -6.27 22.54 4.45
C PRO A 133 -6.07 22.90 5.92
N GLY A 134 -5.89 21.88 6.80
CA GLY A 134 -5.69 22.12 8.24
C GLY A 134 -6.98 22.32 9.07
N ILE A 135 -8.18 22.22 8.48
CA ILE A 135 -9.46 22.36 9.20
C ILE A 135 -9.79 21.18 10.12
N GLY A 136 -9.04 20.07 10.03
CA GLY A 136 -9.19 18.91 10.89
C GLY A 136 -9.95 17.72 10.27
N LYS A 137 -9.99 17.57 8.93
CA LYS A 137 -10.64 16.45 8.23
C LYS A 137 -10.12 15.08 8.69
N THR A 138 -8.82 14.88 8.65
CA THR A 138 -8.14 13.65 9.10
C THR A 138 -8.46 13.30 10.55
N SER A 139 -8.41 14.30 11.44
CA SER A 139 -8.74 14.12 12.86
C SER A 139 -10.21 13.75 13.07
N LEU A 140 -11.10 14.31 12.27
CA LEU A 140 -12.53 13.99 12.29
C LEU A 140 -12.79 12.56 11.82
N LEU A 141 -12.16 12.14 10.69
CA LEU A 141 -12.22 10.75 10.21
C LEU A 141 -11.72 9.77 11.28
N ARG A 142 -10.60 10.11 11.94
CA ARG A 142 -10.06 9.27 13.01
C ARG A 142 -11.02 9.14 14.20
N SER A 143 -11.69 10.22 14.60
CA SER A 143 -12.67 10.20 15.69
C SER A 143 -13.93 9.44 15.31
N ILE A 144 -14.43 9.58 14.09
CA ILE A 144 -15.54 8.77 13.55
C ILE A 144 -15.15 7.29 13.58
N SER A 145 -13.94 6.94 13.15
CA SER A 145 -13.42 5.56 13.19
C SER A 145 -13.50 4.98 14.62
N ASP A 146 -13.00 5.72 15.62
CA ASP A 146 -13.01 5.29 17.01
C ASP A 146 -14.40 5.03 17.56
N ILE A 147 -15.37 5.84 17.15
CA ILE A 147 -16.78 5.69 17.58
C ILE A 147 -17.39 4.46 16.92
N LEU A 148 -17.20 4.28 15.61
CA LEU A 148 -17.70 3.13 14.87
C LEU A 148 -17.12 1.81 15.41
N VAL A 149 -15.84 1.79 15.76
CA VAL A 149 -15.19 0.64 16.40
C VAL A 149 -15.80 0.36 17.79
N LYS A 150 -16.08 1.38 18.59
CA LYS A 150 -16.77 1.21 19.88
C LYS A 150 -18.20 0.68 19.70
N GLU A 151 -18.85 1.02 18.59
CA GLU A 151 -20.18 0.50 18.22
C GLU A 151 -20.12 -0.95 17.70
N GLY A 152 -18.92 -1.52 17.51
CA GLY A 152 -18.69 -2.91 17.09
C GLY A 152 -18.49 -3.10 15.58
N LYS A 153 -18.29 -2.02 14.82
CA LYS A 153 -17.99 -2.08 13.38
C LYS A 153 -16.49 -2.28 13.13
N THR A 154 -16.15 -3.04 12.12
CA THR A 154 -14.77 -3.07 11.59
C THR A 154 -14.59 -1.87 10.66
N VAL A 155 -13.54 -1.11 10.91
CA VAL A 155 -13.19 0.09 10.13
C VAL A 155 -11.80 -0.09 9.54
N ARG A 156 -11.65 0.19 8.24
CA ARG A 156 -10.35 0.16 7.54
C ARG A 156 -9.98 1.57 7.10
N PHE A 157 -8.79 2.00 7.48
CA PHE A 157 -8.31 3.36 7.22
C PHE A 157 -7.11 3.33 6.26
N ALA A 158 -7.16 4.16 5.21
CA ALA A 158 -6.04 4.38 4.29
C ALA A 158 -5.94 5.86 3.90
N THR A 159 -4.77 6.24 3.38
CA THR A 159 -4.48 7.60 2.90
C THR A 159 -4.01 7.55 1.45
N MET A 160 -4.64 8.34 0.58
CA MET A 160 -4.23 8.48 -0.82
C MET A 160 -2.95 9.30 -0.93
N GLU A 161 -2.08 8.88 -1.83
CA GLU A 161 -0.86 9.58 -2.22
C GLU A 161 -0.70 9.58 -3.74
N SER A 162 0.08 10.49 -4.30
CA SER A 162 0.19 10.69 -5.75
C SER A 162 0.68 9.45 -6.53
N PHE A 163 1.44 8.56 -5.89
CA PHE A 163 1.98 7.34 -6.49
C PHE A 163 1.24 6.06 -6.09
N LYS A 164 0.05 6.19 -5.49
CA LYS A 164 -0.83 5.06 -5.15
C LYS A 164 -2.02 4.98 -6.09
N ASP A 165 -2.51 3.76 -6.30
CA ASP A 165 -3.83 3.48 -6.86
C ASP A 165 -4.69 2.69 -5.85
N ILE A 166 -5.84 2.21 -6.30
CA ILE A 166 -6.75 1.45 -5.44
C ILE A 166 -6.15 0.11 -4.95
N THR A 167 -5.19 -0.47 -5.66
CA THR A 167 -4.54 -1.74 -5.26
C THR A 167 -3.63 -1.52 -4.04
N GLU A 168 -2.84 -0.44 -4.04
CA GLU A 168 -2.03 -0.06 -2.87
C GLU A 168 -2.93 0.31 -1.69
N ILE A 169 -4.10 0.94 -1.94
CA ILE A 169 -5.10 1.22 -0.90
C ILE A 169 -5.66 -0.08 -0.31
N PHE A 170 -5.91 -1.13 -1.10
CA PHE A 170 -6.33 -2.43 -0.57
C PHE A 170 -5.29 -3.01 0.38
N THR A 171 -4.01 -2.93 0.01
CA THR A 171 -2.91 -3.37 0.86
C THR A 171 -2.84 -2.56 2.16
N GLU A 172 -2.99 -1.24 2.07
CA GLU A 172 -2.99 -0.36 3.23
C GLU A 172 -4.20 -0.61 4.15
N TRP A 173 -5.38 -0.93 3.60
CA TRP A 173 -6.53 -1.41 4.37
C TRP A 173 -6.32 -2.80 4.99
N GLY A 174 -5.21 -3.48 4.72
CA GLY A 174 -4.89 -4.82 5.20
C GLY A 174 -5.74 -5.90 4.53
N LEU A 175 -6.12 -5.72 3.28
CA LEU A 175 -6.82 -6.74 2.50
C LEU A 175 -5.81 -7.71 1.86
N GLU A 176 -6.17 -8.99 1.83
CA GLU A 176 -5.37 -10.03 1.18
C GLU A 176 -5.63 -10.10 -0.34
N TYR A 177 -6.59 -9.34 -0.84
CA TYR A 177 -7.06 -9.37 -2.23
C TYR A 177 -6.53 -8.18 -3.01
N SER A 178 -6.17 -8.41 -4.27
CA SER A 178 -5.76 -7.38 -5.23
C SER A 178 -6.87 -6.99 -6.21
N SER A 179 -7.92 -7.82 -6.35
CA SER A 179 -9.03 -7.55 -7.24
C SER A 179 -10.13 -6.72 -6.56
N GLU A 180 -10.69 -5.77 -7.31
CA GLU A 180 -11.77 -4.89 -6.83
C GLU A 180 -13.02 -5.69 -6.40
N SER A 181 -13.39 -6.71 -7.19
CA SER A 181 -14.56 -7.54 -6.88
C SER A 181 -14.40 -8.34 -5.57
N ALA A 182 -13.19 -8.88 -5.33
CA ALA A 182 -12.90 -9.59 -4.09
C ALA A 182 -12.87 -8.62 -2.89
N ALA A 183 -12.24 -7.45 -3.06
CA ALA A 183 -12.18 -6.41 -2.04
C ALA A 183 -13.59 -5.92 -1.65
N LEU A 184 -14.44 -5.58 -2.62
CA LEU A 184 -15.83 -5.15 -2.39
C LEU A 184 -16.63 -6.18 -1.61
N GLN A 185 -16.54 -7.45 -1.99
CA GLN A 185 -17.29 -8.51 -1.33
C GLN A 185 -16.77 -8.82 0.07
N SER A 186 -15.46 -8.78 0.28
CA SER A 186 -14.87 -9.03 1.61
C SER A 186 -15.17 -7.93 2.61
N THR A 187 -15.34 -6.69 2.14
CA THR A 187 -15.57 -5.51 2.97
C THR A 187 -17.04 -5.06 3.04
N LYS A 188 -17.97 -5.85 2.52
CA LYS A 188 -19.40 -5.48 2.40
C LYS A 188 -20.04 -4.97 3.71
N ASN A 189 -19.63 -5.52 4.87
CA ASN A 189 -20.16 -5.15 6.18
C ASN A 189 -19.19 -4.28 6.99
N GLU A 190 -18.11 -3.80 6.39
CA GLU A 190 -17.09 -2.97 7.01
C GLU A 190 -17.26 -1.52 6.59
N VAL A 191 -16.63 -0.60 7.31
CA VAL A 191 -16.56 0.80 6.93
C VAL A 191 -15.17 1.10 6.39
N LEU A 192 -15.10 1.54 5.15
CA LEU A 192 -13.87 1.94 4.49
C LEU A 192 -13.66 3.44 4.64
N ILE A 193 -12.45 3.85 4.97
CA ILE A 193 -12.07 5.26 5.07
C ILE A 193 -10.88 5.52 4.15
N LEU A 194 -10.99 6.57 3.33
CA LEU A 194 -9.93 7.03 2.44
C LEU A 194 -9.72 8.54 2.65
N ASP A 195 -8.59 8.89 3.22
CA ASP A 195 -8.19 10.30 3.42
C ASP A 195 -7.39 10.83 2.22
N GLU A 196 -7.28 12.15 2.09
CA GLU A 196 -6.51 12.89 1.09
C GLU A 196 -6.88 12.51 -0.36
N LEU A 197 -8.17 12.34 -0.66
CA LEU A 197 -8.68 11.91 -1.97
C LEU A 197 -8.16 12.77 -3.14
N GLN A 198 -7.89 14.04 -2.95
CA GLN A 198 -7.37 14.94 -3.97
C GLN A 198 -5.94 14.62 -4.43
N GLU A 199 -5.20 13.77 -3.70
CA GLU A 199 -3.85 13.33 -4.10
C GLU A 199 -3.88 12.24 -5.18
N VAL A 200 -5.07 11.69 -5.51
CA VAL A 200 -5.18 10.69 -6.58
C VAL A 200 -4.72 11.28 -7.92
N SER A 201 -3.84 10.55 -8.62
CA SER A 201 -3.41 10.98 -9.95
C SER A 201 -4.54 10.82 -10.98
N LEU A 202 -4.54 11.66 -12.01
CA LEU A 202 -5.50 11.57 -13.11
C LEU A 202 -5.51 10.18 -13.77
N ARG A 203 -4.35 9.51 -13.77
CA ARG A 203 -4.18 8.15 -14.31
C ARG A 203 -5.03 7.10 -13.57
N HIS A 204 -5.33 7.31 -12.29
CA HIS A 204 -5.97 6.32 -11.43
C HIS A 204 -7.41 6.67 -11.01
N ILE A 205 -7.88 7.89 -11.31
CA ILE A 205 -9.23 8.35 -10.92
C ILE A 205 -10.31 7.38 -11.36
N GLY A 206 -10.33 6.91 -12.61
CA GLY A 206 -11.42 6.08 -13.13
C GLY A 206 -11.59 4.74 -12.40
N ARG A 207 -10.48 4.10 -12.02
CA ARG A 207 -10.53 2.86 -11.23
C ARG A 207 -11.05 3.11 -9.81
N LEU A 208 -10.54 4.16 -9.18
CA LEU A 208 -10.98 4.54 -7.83
C LEU A 208 -12.47 4.91 -7.83
N GLU A 209 -12.93 5.66 -8.83
CA GLU A 209 -14.34 6.03 -8.99
C GLU A 209 -15.23 4.80 -9.16
N SER A 210 -14.84 3.87 -10.04
CA SER A 210 -15.57 2.61 -10.23
C SER A 210 -15.71 1.81 -8.94
N PHE A 211 -14.64 1.71 -8.14
CA PHE A 211 -14.66 1.06 -6.83
C PHE A 211 -15.54 1.82 -5.84
N ALA A 212 -15.39 3.14 -5.75
CA ALA A 212 -16.12 4.00 -4.83
C ALA A 212 -17.64 3.93 -5.06
N GLN A 213 -18.07 3.94 -6.32
CA GLN A 213 -19.49 3.82 -6.68
C GLN A 213 -20.10 2.48 -6.25
N LYS A 214 -19.33 1.38 -6.32
CA LYS A 214 -19.76 0.03 -5.95
C LYS A 214 -19.64 -0.27 -4.45
N SER A 215 -18.86 0.49 -3.70
CA SER A 215 -18.71 0.34 -2.26
C SER A 215 -20.01 0.70 -1.53
N GLU A 216 -20.40 -0.08 -0.51
CA GLU A 216 -21.61 0.19 0.28
C GLU A 216 -21.35 1.23 1.38
N ASN A 217 -20.19 1.16 2.04
CA ASN A 217 -19.83 2.01 3.17
C ASN A 217 -18.43 2.60 2.97
N LEU A 218 -18.35 3.75 2.33
CA LEU A 218 -17.09 4.44 2.08
C LEU A 218 -17.18 5.91 2.51
N ILE A 219 -16.32 6.30 3.43
CA ILE A 219 -16.17 7.68 3.90
C ILE A 219 -14.83 8.19 3.39
N MET A 220 -14.85 9.31 2.67
CA MET A 220 -13.65 9.92 2.10
C MET A 220 -13.45 11.32 2.66
N ALA A 221 -12.21 11.81 2.65
CA ALA A 221 -11.94 13.23 2.85
C ALA A 221 -11.13 13.79 1.70
N SER A 222 -11.48 15.00 1.29
CA SER A 222 -10.84 15.72 0.18
C SER A 222 -10.72 17.19 0.49
N ARG A 223 -9.77 17.82 -0.19
CA ARG A 223 -9.74 19.27 -0.39
C ARG A 223 -10.38 19.55 -1.75
N GLY A 224 -10.81 20.76 -1.99
CA GLY A 224 -11.27 21.14 -3.34
C GLY A 224 -10.11 21.27 -4.34
N PRO A 225 -10.31 20.94 -5.60
CA PRO A 225 -11.51 20.33 -6.18
C PRO A 225 -11.64 18.85 -5.82
N ILE A 226 -12.88 18.36 -5.66
CA ILE A 226 -13.16 16.96 -5.33
C ILE A 226 -13.11 16.14 -6.63
N PRO A 227 -12.22 15.13 -6.75
CA PRO A 227 -12.06 14.39 -8.00
C PRO A 227 -13.18 13.38 -8.27
N ILE A 228 -13.87 12.89 -7.23
CA ILE A 228 -14.96 11.90 -7.31
C ILE A 228 -16.06 12.36 -6.37
N SER A 229 -17.28 12.58 -6.87
CA SER A 229 -18.40 13.06 -6.05
C SER A 229 -19.71 12.32 -6.29
N ASP A 230 -19.86 11.63 -7.41
CA ASP A 230 -21.11 10.97 -7.80
C ASP A 230 -21.55 9.91 -6.79
N GLY A 231 -22.79 10.03 -6.31
CA GLY A 231 -23.38 9.10 -5.36
C GLY A 231 -22.97 9.31 -3.90
N PHE A 232 -22.20 10.36 -3.58
CA PHE A 232 -21.77 10.70 -2.22
C PHE A 232 -22.46 11.95 -1.70
N GLU A 233 -22.75 11.94 -0.39
CA GLU A 233 -23.11 13.15 0.33
C GLU A 233 -21.85 13.94 0.65
N ILE A 234 -21.85 15.23 0.36
CA ILE A 234 -20.71 16.13 0.62
C ILE A 234 -21.02 16.92 1.88
N ALA A 235 -20.14 16.86 2.87
CA ALA A 235 -20.21 17.63 4.08
C ALA A 235 -19.00 18.55 4.21
N ASP A 236 -19.23 19.84 4.21
CA ASP A 236 -18.19 20.83 4.46
C ASP A 236 -17.93 20.98 5.96
N ILE A 237 -16.66 20.97 6.35
CA ILE A 237 -16.26 21.12 7.75
C ILE A 237 -16.04 22.60 8.02
N PRO A 238 -16.90 23.21 8.87
CA PRO A 238 -16.77 24.61 9.22
C PRO A 238 -15.53 24.85 10.12
N PRO A 239 -15.03 26.08 10.24
CA PRO A 239 -14.12 26.46 11.31
C PRO A 239 -14.67 26.15 12.71
N LEU A 240 -13.86 26.20 13.74
CA LEU A 240 -14.32 26.07 15.12
C LEU A 240 -15.04 27.34 15.55
N ASP A 241 -16.05 27.17 16.38
CA ASP A 241 -16.66 28.29 17.09
C ASP A 241 -15.61 28.91 18.04
N ILE A 242 -15.76 30.19 18.35
CA ILE A 242 -14.78 30.95 19.15
C ILE A 242 -14.51 30.29 20.50
N GLU A 243 -15.56 29.81 21.18
CA GLU A 243 -15.45 29.12 22.48
C GLU A 243 -14.56 27.86 22.38
N ASP A 244 -14.72 27.06 21.33
CA ASP A 244 -13.93 25.86 21.08
C ASP A 244 -12.51 26.19 20.60
N ALA A 245 -12.36 27.24 19.78
CA ALA A 245 -11.07 27.73 19.31
C ALA A 245 -10.18 28.23 20.47
N ILE A 246 -10.76 28.93 21.45
CA ILE A 246 -10.08 29.38 22.67
C ILE A 246 -9.51 28.19 23.46
N CYS A 247 -10.20 27.04 23.46
CA CYS A 247 -9.75 25.83 24.15
C CYS A 247 -8.47 25.21 23.55
N LEU A 248 -8.14 25.51 22.29
CA LEU A 248 -6.91 25.07 21.63
C LEU A 248 -5.70 25.95 22.00
N LEU A 249 -5.93 27.19 22.40
CA LEU A 249 -4.88 28.15 22.73
C LEU A 249 -4.31 27.89 24.13
N PRO A 250 -2.99 28.18 24.34
CA PRO A 250 -2.36 28.06 25.65
C PRO A 250 -3.13 28.79 26.75
N PRO A 251 -3.20 28.25 27.98
CA PRO A 251 -3.95 28.89 29.09
C PRO A 251 -3.45 30.27 29.49
N HIS A 252 -2.17 30.55 29.29
CA HIS A 252 -1.49 31.80 29.73
C HIS A 252 -1.58 32.94 28.70
N LEU A 253 -2.05 32.66 27.46
CA LEU A 253 -2.23 33.71 26.47
C LEU A 253 -3.31 34.71 26.92
N GLU A 254 -2.99 35.97 26.79
CA GLU A 254 -3.94 37.09 26.89
C GLU A 254 -4.68 37.23 25.55
N ASP A 255 -5.83 37.86 25.54
CA ASP A 255 -6.64 38.15 24.33
C ASP A 255 -6.99 36.96 23.42
N LYS A 256 -7.21 35.76 24.00
CA LYS A 256 -7.54 34.52 23.24
C LYS A 256 -8.75 34.66 22.32
N GLU A 257 -9.75 35.45 22.73
CA GLU A 257 -10.94 35.72 21.95
C GLU A 257 -10.57 36.44 20.63
N LEU A 258 -9.70 37.48 20.75
CA LEU A 258 -9.18 38.21 19.59
C LEU A 258 -8.35 37.32 18.69
N ILE A 259 -7.48 36.47 19.25
CA ILE A 259 -6.65 35.52 18.48
C ILE A 259 -7.58 34.53 17.71
N ALA A 260 -8.58 33.97 18.39
CA ALA A 260 -9.52 33.02 17.77
C ALA A 260 -10.32 33.69 16.64
N GLU A 261 -10.79 34.92 16.82
CA GLU A 261 -11.49 35.69 15.78
C GLU A 261 -10.60 36.00 14.59
N ARG A 262 -9.37 36.49 14.82
CA ARG A 262 -8.44 36.89 13.77
C ARG A 262 -7.97 35.71 12.92
N LEU A 263 -7.76 34.55 13.54
CA LEU A 263 -7.42 33.31 12.85
C LEU A 263 -8.66 32.52 12.37
N GLY A 264 -9.86 33.12 12.49
CA GLY A 264 -11.11 32.59 11.96
C GLY A 264 -11.50 31.21 12.51
N GLY A 265 -11.11 30.87 13.74
CA GLY A 265 -11.35 29.57 14.34
C GLY A 265 -10.66 28.39 13.59
N HIS A 266 -9.63 28.66 12.77
CA HIS A 266 -8.97 27.65 11.96
C HIS A 266 -7.98 26.82 12.78
N PRO A 267 -8.19 25.50 13.01
CA PRO A 267 -7.41 24.71 13.98
C PRO A 267 -5.89 24.75 13.73
N LEU A 268 -5.45 24.58 12.48
CA LEU A 268 -4.01 24.62 12.16
C LEU A 268 -3.43 26.03 12.37
N ALA A 269 -4.14 27.08 12.01
CA ALA A 269 -3.65 28.44 12.21
C ALA A 269 -3.48 28.75 13.72
N LEU A 270 -4.44 28.30 14.54
CA LEU A 270 -4.32 28.40 16.01
C LEU A 270 -3.10 27.65 16.57
N GLN A 271 -2.72 26.51 15.95
CA GLN A 271 -1.54 25.73 16.33
C GLN A 271 -0.23 26.36 15.85
N LEU A 272 -0.25 27.05 14.71
CA LEU A 272 0.90 27.74 14.13
C LEU A 272 1.18 29.10 14.80
N HIS A 273 0.20 29.66 15.51
CA HIS A 273 0.35 30.94 16.17
C HIS A 273 1.33 30.84 17.36
N ASP A 274 2.34 31.70 17.35
CA ASP A 274 3.26 31.93 18.47
C ASP A 274 2.95 33.30 19.12
N GLU A 275 3.27 33.46 20.40
CA GLU A 275 3.08 34.71 21.18
C GLU A 275 3.74 35.94 20.55
N LYS A 276 4.80 35.68 19.75
CA LYS A 276 5.55 36.72 19.06
C LYS A 276 5.01 37.07 17.68
N SER A 277 4.12 36.23 17.16
CA SER A 277 3.61 36.36 15.81
C SER A 277 2.56 37.46 15.72
N GLU A 278 2.68 38.35 14.73
CA GLU A 278 1.65 39.34 14.45
C GLU A 278 0.35 38.62 13.96
N LEU A 279 -0.78 39.08 14.49
CA LEU A 279 -2.07 38.58 14.08
C LEU A 279 -2.47 39.16 12.71
N PRO A 280 -3.12 38.37 11.84
CA PRO A 280 -3.63 38.87 10.57
C PRO A 280 -4.68 39.97 10.79
N GLU A 281 -4.82 40.87 9.81
CA GLU A 281 -5.95 41.81 9.83
C GLU A 281 -7.28 41.05 9.66
N ALA A 282 -8.36 41.61 10.16
CA ALA A 282 -9.67 40.97 10.06
C ALA A 282 -10.07 40.79 8.58
N GLY A 283 -10.27 39.52 8.16
CA GLY A 283 -10.65 39.16 6.80
C GLY A 283 -9.49 39.04 5.80
N SER A 284 -8.22 39.10 6.28
CA SER A 284 -7.06 38.80 5.44
C SER A 284 -6.99 37.30 5.10
N ASP A 285 -6.32 36.96 3.97
CA ASP A 285 -6.11 35.59 3.56
C ASP A 285 -5.13 34.89 4.52
N LEU A 286 -5.57 33.76 5.07
CA LEU A 286 -4.75 32.94 5.95
C LEU A 286 -3.45 32.45 5.26
N GLN A 287 -3.46 32.28 3.95
CA GLN A 287 -2.25 31.90 3.21
C GLN A 287 -1.20 33.02 3.21
N GLU A 288 -1.64 34.27 3.11
CA GLU A 288 -0.75 35.43 3.18
C GLU A 288 -0.13 35.57 4.58
N TRP A 289 -0.92 35.37 5.62
CA TRP A 289 -0.41 35.34 7.00
C TRP A 289 0.62 34.22 7.23
N VAL A 290 0.36 33.01 6.73
CA VAL A 290 1.33 31.88 6.79
C VAL A 290 2.62 32.28 6.08
N LYS A 291 2.53 32.89 4.89
CA LYS A 291 3.69 33.30 4.10
C LYS A 291 4.55 34.38 4.82
N GLU A 292 3.90 35.38 5.34
CA GLU A 292 4.60 36.57 5.89
C GLU A 292 5.06 36.37 7.33
N VAL A 293 4.23 35.71 8.14
CA VAL A 293 4.47 35.57 9.57
C VAL A 293 5.09 34.23 9.91
N VAL A 294 4.44 33.13 9.53
CA VAL A 294 4.90 31.78 9.94
C VAL A 294 6.19 31.39 9.22
N LEU A 295 6.31 31.69 7.92
CA LEU A 295 7.49 31.33 7.14
C LEU A 295 8.57 32.44 7.17
N GLY A 296 8.23 33.65 7.56
CA GLY A 296 9.16 34.78 7.66
C GLY A 296 10.16 34.66 8.82
N ASP A 297 9.79 33.95 9.87
CA ASP A 297 10.62 33.76 11.08
C ASP A 297 11.56 32.53 11.00
N LEU A 298 11.52 31.77 9.90
CA LEU A 298 12.38 30.61 9.72
C LEU A 298 13.80 31.00 9.33
N GLY A 299 14.78 30.34 9.95
CA GLY A 299 16.20 30.50 9.66
C GLY A 299 16.74 29.50 8.63
N ASP A 300 17.76 28.72 8.99
CA ASP A 300 18.37 27.72 8.11
C ASP A 300 17.43 26.56 7.80
N GLU A 301 16.42 26.30 8.63
CA GLU A 301 15.38 25.27 8.44
C GLU A 301 14.51 25.50 7.20
N ILE A 302 14.55 26.69 6.61
CA ILE A 302 13.88 27.00 5.35
C ILE A 302 14.34 26.08 4.20
N LYS A 303 15.56 25.55 4.26
CA LYS A 303 16.11 24.62 3.26
C LYS A 303 15.37 23.27 3.29
N ALA A 304 15.11 22.75 4.49
CA ALA A 304 14.32 21.53 4.65
C ALA A 304 12.84 21.76 4.28
N LEU A 305 12.33 22.96 4.58
CA LEU A 305 10.99 23.37 4.17
C LEU A 305 10.85 23.38 2.63
N ASP A 306 11.83 23.95 1.93
CA ASP A 306 11.87 23.99 0.46
C ASP A 306 11.91 22.58 -0.12
N GLU A 307 12.79 21.75 0.39
CA GLU A 307 12.90 20.35 -0.03
C GLU A 307 11.58 19.62 0.14
N LEU A 308 10.96 19.67 1.31
CA LEU A 308 9.68 19.00 1.58
C LEU A 308 8.52 19.57 0.76
N SER A 309 8.56 20.87 0.42
CA SER A 309 7.51 21.50 -0.40
C SER A 309 7.46 20.99 -1.84
N LEU A 310 8.59 20.49 -2.35
CA LEU A 310 8.73 19.98 -3.71
C LEU A 310 8.39 18.50 -3.85
N LEU A 311 8.32 17.76 -2.74
CA LEU A 311 8.11 16.31 -2.78
C LEU A 311 6.69 15.92 -3.22
N PRO A 312 6.54 14.94 -4.11
CA PRO A 312 5.21 14.45 -4.53
C PRO A 312 4.53 13.56 -3.48
N VAL A 313 5.30 12.95 -2.59
CA VAL A 313 4.84 11.98 -1.58
C VAL A 313 5.64 12.14 -0.28
N PRO A 314 5.12 11.67 0.87
CA PRO A 314 5.91 11.60 2.09
C PRO A 314 7.17 10.74 1.88
N VAL A 315 8.28 11.13 2.49
CA VAL A 315 9.55 10.38 2.39
C VAL A 315 10.15 10.13 3.77
N PRO A 316 10.89 9.03 3.97
CA PRO A 316 11.68 8.81 5.18
C PRO A 316 12.69 9.93 5.40
N THR A 317 12.90 10.35 6.65
CA THR A 317 13.76 11.49 6.98
C THR A 317 15.22 11.32 6.58
N ASP A 318 15.72 10.08 6.60
CA ASP A 318 17.08 9.72 6.17
C ASP A 318 17.32 9.84 4.65
N HIS A 319 16.25 9.99 3.88
CA HIS A 319 16.32 10.29 2.44
C HIS A 319 16.45 11.78 2.12
N LEU A 320 16.17 12.66 3.08
CA LEU A 320 16.22 14.10 2.88
C LEU A 320 17.66 14.64 2.85
N GLN A 321 17.89 15.70 2.09
CA GLN A 321 19.17 16.39 2.04
C GLN A 321 19.42 17.21 3.31
N HIS A 322 18.36 17.78 3.88
CA HIS A 322 18.40 18.67 5.04
C HIS A 322 17.70 18.03 6.25
N GLU A 323 17.97 16.73 6.53
CA GLU A 323 17.37 16.02 7.65
C GLU A 323 17.66 16.65 9.02
N GLU A 324 18.78 17.38 9.14
CA GLU A 324 19.18 18.06 10.37
C GLU A 324 18.17 19.10 10.84
N HIS A 325 17.38 19.68 9.94
CA HIS A 325 16.39 20.71 10.23
C HIS A 325 14.96 20.21 10.41
N ILE A 326 14.73 18.90 10.26
CA ILE A 326 13.39 18.31 10.40
C ILE A 326 12.84 18.49 11.82
N LEU A 327 13.68 18.45 12.83
CA LEU A 327 13.25 18.63 14.21
C LEU A 327 12.82 20.06 14.51
N GLU A 328 13.52 21.03 13.94
CA GLU A 328 13.15 22.44 14.06
C GLU A 328 11.79 22.70 13.38
N LEU A 329 11.59 22.18 12.17
CA LEU A 329 10.29 22.28 11.48
C LEU A 329 9.15 21.60 12.25
N ASP A 330 9.45 20.48 12.92
CA ASP A 330 8.47 19.79 13.76
C ASP A 330 8.14 20.57 15.04
N ASP A 331 9.14 21.26 15.63
CA ASP A 331 8.94 22.13 16.79
C ASP A 331 8.06 23.35 16.43
N HIS A 332 8.13 23.83 15.19
CA HIS A 332 7.24 24.84 14.62
C HIS A 332 5.86 24.33 14.22
N ALA A 333 5.54 23.04 14.43
CA ALA A 333 4.30 22.39 14.03
C ALA A 333 4.00 22.41 12.52
N LEU A 334 5.04 22.43 11.68
CA LEU A 334 4.91 22.49 10.23
C LEU A 334 4.78 21.11 9.58
N LEU A 335 5.11 20.02 10.30
CA LEU A 335 5.21 18.66 9.78
C LEU A 335 4.02 17.78 10.12
N ARG A 336 3.71 16.89 9.18
CA ARG A 336 2.86 15.70 9.36
C ARG A 336 3.74 14.45 9.28
N TRP A 337 3.52 13.52 10.20
CA TRP A 337 4.20 12.25 10.22
C TRP A 337 3.25 11.16 9.74
N MET A 338 3.67 10.47 8.66
CA MET A 338 2.97 9.35 8.05
C MET A 338 3.78 8.07 8.27
N ASP A 339 3.19 6.90 8.08
CA ASP A 339 3.93 5.64 8.15
C ASP A 339 5.02 5.55 7.05
N SER A 340 4.75 6.15 5.90
CA SER A 340 5.68 6.24 4.76
C SER A 340 6.81 7.27 4.95
N GLY A 341 6.72 8.16 5.95
CA GLY A 341 7.71 9.20 6.18
C GLY A 341 7.15 10.51 6.71
N VAL A 342 7.77 11.61 6.32
CA VAL A 342 7.39 12.96 6.74
C VAL A 342 6.97 13.82 5.55
N GLU A 343 5.99 14.69 5.78
CA GLU A 343 5.57 15.72 4.83
C GLU A 343 5.21 17.02 5.57
N LEU A 344 5.08 18.12 4.84
CA LEU A 344 4.56 19.38 5.38
C LEU A 344 3.03 19.32 5.54
N HIS A 345 2.51 20.09 6.50
CA HIS A 345 1.10 20.44 6.47
C HIS A 345 0.74 21.11 5.14
N HIS A 346 -0.32 20.65 4.52
CA HIS A 346 -0.68 21.05 3.15
C HIS A 346 -0.88 22.56 2.97
N LEU A 347 -1.35 23.28 3.99
CA LEU A 347 -1.43 24.74 3.95
C LEU A 347 -0.06 25.37 3.74
N VAL A 348 0.92 24.91 4.50
CA VAL A 348 2.31 25.37 4.43
C VAL A 348 2.95 24.98 3.10
N ARG A 349 2.78 23.70 2.70
CA ARG A 349 3.26 23.18 1.42
C ARG A 349 2.72 23.98 0.23
N ASN A 350 1.40 24.25 0.20
CA ASN A 350 0.77 25.00 -0.88
C ASN A 350 1.32 26.42 -0.98
N VAL A 351 1.48 27.12 0.15
CA VAL A 351 2.03 28.46 0.17
C VAL A 351 3.48 28.45 -0.32
N ARG A 352 4.31 27.54 0.23
CA ARG A 352 5.75 27.53 -0.09
C ARG A 352 6.04 27.08 -1.51
N SER A 353 5.34 26.05 -2.02
CA SER A 353 5.53 25.55 -3.37
C SER A 353 5.29 26.60 -4.47
N THR A 354 4.42 27.61 -4.23
CA THR A 354 4.23 28.72 -5.18
C THR A 354 5.42 29.66 -5.30
N MET A 355 6.33 29.62 -4.34
CA MET A 355 7.53 30.45 -4.31
C MET A 355 8.75 29.78 -4.95
N LEU A 356 8.65 28.48 -5.24
CA LEU A 356 9.70 27.65 -5.81
C LEU A 356 9.55 27.54 -7.33
N SER A 357 10.65 27.31 -8.03
CA SER A 357 10.75 27.37 -9.49
C SER A 357 11.19 26.07 -10.11
N GLU A 358 11.17 25.98 -11.44
CA GLU A 358 11.74 24.86 -12.22
C GLU A 358 13.22 24.59 -11.88
N LYS A 359 13.99 25.63 -11.49
CA LYS A 359 15.40 25.48 -11.10
C LYS A 359 15.54 24.71 -9.79
N ASP A 360 14.63 24.89 -8.84
CA ASP A 360 14.63 24.18 -7.57
C ASP A 360 14.30 22.71 -7.79
N HIS A 361 13.35 22.41 -8.67
CA HIS A 361 13.10 21.04 -9.14
C HIS A 361 14.32 20.43 -9.85
N ALA A 362 15.07 21.19 -10.65
CA ALA A 362 16.27 20.67 -11.30
C ALA A 362 17.40 20.33 -10.30
N LEU A 363 17.54 21.12 -9.23
CA LEU A 363 18.46 20.82 -8.13
C LEU A 363 18.03 19.58 -7.34
N ALA A 364 16.74 19.47 -7.03
CA ALA A 364 16.17 18.30 -6.37
C ALA A 364 16.37 17.02 -7.23
N ALA A 365 16.14 17.08 -8.55
CA ALA A 365 16.39 15.96 -9.44
C ALA A 365 17.84 15.48 -9.37
N LYS A 366 18.80 16.41 -9.35
CA LYS A 366 20.22 16.09 -9.22
C LYS A 366 20.55 15.43 -7.88
N TYR A 367 19.92 15.86 -6.79
CA TYR A 367 20.09 15.22 -5.49
C TYR A 367 19.52 13.78 -5.50
N TRP A 368 18.28 13.61 -5.95
CA TRP A 368 17.61 12.32 -5.98
C TRP A 368 18.24 11.32 -6.94
N SER A 369 18.94 11.78 -8.00
CA SER A 369 19.70 10.90 -8.91
C SER A 369 20.83 10.14 -8.21
N GLN A 370 21.33 10.63 -7.08
CA GLN A 370 22.40 10.00 -6.29
C GLN A 370 21.87 9.02 -5.24
N ARG A 371 20.54 9.02 -4.97
CA ARG A 371 19.90 8.12 -4.04
C ARG A 371 19.54 6.78 -4.72
N GLN A 372 19.37 5.73 -3.94
CA GLN A 372 19.03 4.39 -4.43
C GLN A 372 17.60 4.02 -4.01
N GLY A 373 17.01 3.08 -4.75
CA GLY A 373 15.68 2.52 -4.50
C GLY A 373 14.59 3.11 -5.39
N ASP A 374 13.45 2.43 -5.40
CA ASP A 374 12.33 2.73 -6.30
C ASP A 374 11.74 4.11 -6.02
N LEU A 375 11.55 4.46 -4.74
CA LEU A 375 11.06 5.77 -4.34
C LEU A 375 11.98 6.89 -4.87
N ALA A 376 13.30 6.73 -4.74
CA ALA A 376 14.24 7.72 -5.23
C ALA A 376 14.15 7.92 -6.74
N ARG A 377 13.98 6.82 -7.50
CA ARG A 377 13.79 6.89 -8.97
C ARG A 377 12.49 7.60 -9.35
N LEU A 378 11.39 7.31 -8.65
CA LEU A 378 10.11 7.99 -8.90
C LEU A 378 10.19 9.49 -8.59
N VAL A 379 10.77 9.86 -7.45
CA VAL A 379 10.93 11.26 -7.04
C VAL A 379 11.89 12.01 -7.98
N GLU A 380 13.00 11.39 -8.40
CA GLU A 380 13.90 11.95 -9.42
C GLU A 380 13.15 12.27 -10.71
N MET A 381 12.43 11.29 -11.27
CA MET A 381 11.68 11.47 -12.50
C MET A 381 10.57 12.53 -12.38
N HIS A 382 9.90 12.60 -11.23
CA HIS A 382 8.94 13.66 -10.94
C HIS A 382 9.61 15.05 -11.03
N HIS A 383 10.76 15.21 -10.40
CA HIS A 383 11.47 16.49 -10.44
C HIS A 383 12.02 16.84 -11.82
N ILE A 384 12.49 15.85 -12.61
CA ILE A 384 12.88 16.08 -14.01
C ILE A 384 11.67 16.59 -14.82
N LEU A 385 10.49 15.99 -14.68
CA LEU A 385 9.27 16.46 -15.32
C LEU A 385 8.93 17.89 -14.88
N LYS A 386 8.90 18.16 -13.59
CA LYS A 386 8.56 19.50 -13.06
C LYS A 386 9.55 20.58 -13.47
N SER A 387 10.83 20.24 -13.67
CA SER A 387 11.85 21.17 -14.19
C SER A 387 11.82 21.35 -15.73
N GLY A 388 10.88 20.76 -16.43
CA GLY A 388 10.79 20.87 -17.88
C GLY A 388 11.55 19.81 -18.68
N GLY A 389 12.21 18.87 -18.00
CA GLY A 389 12.98 17.80 -18.62
C GLY A 389 12.14 16.66 -19.20
N ASN A 390 12.82 15.75 -19.89
CA ASN A 390 12.25 14.52 -20.45
C ASN A 390 12.74 13.31 -19.67
N ILE A 391 11.82 12.42 -19.28
CA ILE A 391 12.11 11.21 -18.50
C ILE A 391 12.08 9.91 -19.31
N GLU A 392 11.91 9.97 -20.64
CA GLU A 392 11.75 8.78 -21.48
C GLU A 392 12.92 7.78 -21.33
N SER A 393 14.16 8.26 -21.33
CA SER A 393 15.34 7.42 -21.13
C SER A 393 15.39 6.80 -19.73
N HIS A 394 14.94 7.53 -18.71
CA HIS A 394 14.85 7.02 -17.33
C HIS A 394 13.78 5.94 -17.21
N LEU A 395 12.62 6.15 -17.86
CA LEU A 395 11.55 5.16 -17.93
C LEU A 395 12.02 3.88 -18.63
N LEU A 396 12.64 3.99 -19.80
CA LEU A 396 13.17 2.83 -20.53
C LEU A 396 14.17 2.01 -19.70
N SER A 397 14.98 2.67 -18.88
CA SER A 397 16.00 2.01 -18.06
C SER A 397 15.47 1.39 -16.76
N ASN A 398 14.35 1.90 -16.22
CA ASN A 398 13.86 1.54 -14.88
C ASN A 398 12.48 0.89 -14.88
N ALA A 399 11.77 0.85 -16.02
CA ALA A 399 10.37 0.39 -16.05
C ALA A 399 10.21 -1.03 -15.51
N GLU A 400 11.10 -1.96 -15.90
CA GLU A 400 11.02 -3.36 -15.45
C GLU A 400 11.15 -3.49 -13.92
N ALA A 401 12.10 -2.80 -13.31
CA ALA A 401 12.31 -2.83 -11.87
C ALA A 401 11.14 -2.17 -11.10
N LEU A 402 10.69 -1.02 -11.60
CA LEU A 402 9.59 -0.26 -10.96
C LEU A 402 8.22 -0.96 -11.10
N MET A 403 7.99 -1.76 -12.15
CA MET A 403 6.77 -2.55 -12.27
C MET A 403 6.57 -3.53 -11.12
N VAL A 404 7.64 -4.01 -10.51
CA VAL A 404 7.57 -5.01 -9.44
C VAL A 404 6.96 -4.42 -8.16
N ARG A 405 7.41 -3.24 -7.73
CA ARG A 405 7.06 -2.67 -6.40
C ARG A 405 6.36 -1.33 -6.45
N SER A 406 6.42 -0.64 -7.56
CA SER A 406 6.00 0.76 -7.69
C SER A 406 5.21 1.00 -8.98
N SER A 407 4.43 0.01 -9.41
CA SER A 407 3.74 0.06 -10.71
C SER A 407 2.74 1.22 -10.82
N ALA A 408 2.10 1.63 -9.73
CA ALA A 408 1.18 2.77 -9.71
C ALA A 408 1.92 4.10 -9.93
N GLY A 409 3.01 4.32 -9.20
CA GLY A 409 3.86 5.50 -9.39
C GLY A 409 4.48 5.56 -10.78
N LEU A 410 4.94 4.42 -11.29
CA LEU A 410 5.43 4.30 -12.67
C LEU A 410 4.34 4.70 -13.68
N ALA A 411 3.12 4.16 -13.54
CA ALA A 411 1.99 4.49 -14.43
C ALA A 411 1.63 5.98 -14.37
N THR A 412 1.65 6.60 -13.19
CA THR A 412 1.43 8.04 -13.00
C THR A 412 2.46 8.85 -13.80
N LEU A 413 3.75 8.59 -13.63
CA LEU A 413 4.82 9.32 -14.31
C LEU A 413 4.83 9.12 -15.83
N ILE A 414 4.50 7.91 -16.31
CA ILE A 414 4.31 7.67 -17.74
C ILE A 414 3.14 8.51 -18.28
N GLY A 415 2.03 8.55 -17.55
CA GLY A 415 0.87 9.39 -17.91
C GLY A 415 1.24 10.86 -18.03
N ASP A 416 1.96 11.39 -17.05
CA ASP A 416 2.44 12.78 -17.03
C ASP A 416 3.42 13.06 -18.18
N ALA A 417 4.31 12.11 -18.49
CA ALA A 417 5.26 12.22 -19.60
C ALA A 417 4.54 12.23 -20.96
N ILE A 418 3.57 11.34 -21.17
CA ILE A 418 2.75 11.29 -22.40
C ILE A 418 1.92 12.56 -22.56
N TYR A 419 1.29 13.05 -21.49
CA TYR A 419 0.53 14.29 -21.51
C TYR A 419 1.39 15.47 -21.98
N ARG A 420 2.66 15.50 -21.61
CA ARG A 420 3.61 16.55 -21.95
C ARG A 420 4.18 16.42 -23.35
N SER A 421 4.61 15.22 -23.72
CA SER A 421 5.29 14.95 -25.01
C SER A 421 5.11 13.47 -25.39
N PRO A 422 4.01 13.12 -26.09
CA PRO A 422 3.75 11.74 -26.46
C PRO A 422 4.77 11.23 -27.48
N THR A 423 5.30 10.02 -27.25
CA THR A 423 6.18 9.28 -28.18
C THR A 423 5.72 7.84 -28.32
N LYS A 424 6.07 7.17 -29.43
CA LYS A 424 5.78 5.74 -29.63
C LYS A 424 6.36 4.88 -28.51
N SER A 425 7.57 5.20 -28.05
CA SER A 425 8.23 4.48 -26.94
C SER A 425 7.46 4.61 -25.62
N LEU A 426 7.00 5.81 -25.27
CA LEU A 426 6.21 6.04 -24.08
C LEU A 426 4.86 5.30 -24.14
N HIS A 427 4.18 5.31 -25.28
CA HIS A 427 2.96 4.55 -25.47
C HIS A 427 3.19 3.05 -25.36
N ARG A 428 4.30 2.52 -25.88
CA ARG A 428 4.69 1.11 -25.72
C ARG A 428 4.90 0.74 -24.25
N ILE A 429 5.66 1.55 -23.50
CA ILE A 429 5.86 1.30 -22.04
C ILE A 429 4.53 1.39 -21.31
N ALA A 430 3.68 2.38 -21.63
CA ALA A 430 2.37 2.54 -21.03
C ALA A 430 1.48 1.32 -21.27
N ALA A 431 1.47 0.79 -22.50
CA ALA A 431 0.75 -0.43 -22.84
C ALA A 431 1.26 -1.64 -22.04
N LEU A 432 2.58 -1.82 -21.96
CA LEU A 432 3.19 -2.88 -21.16
C LEU A 432 2.78 -2.81 -19.68
N VAL A 433 2.90 -1.64 -19.08
CA VAL A 433 2.50 -1.41 -17.67
C VAL A 433 1.01 -1.66 -17.48
N ALA A 434 0.17 -1.23 -18.40
CA ALA A 434 -1.27 -1.46 -18.32
C ALA A 434 -1.64 -2.95 -18.42
N ILE A 435 -0.99 -3.71 -19.31
CA ILE A 435 -1.18 -5.17 -19.44
C ILE A 435 -0.77 -5.88 -18.14
N GLU A 436 0.40 -5.57 -17.59
CA GLU A 436 0.89 -6.15 -16.33
C GLU A 436 -0.03 -5.83 -15.14
N ARG A 437 -0.70 -4.69 -15.17
CA ARG A 437 -1.70 -4.27 -14.18
C ARG A 437 -3.10 -4.83 -14.43
N GLY A 438 -3.32 -5.49 -15.59
CA GLY A 438 -4.62 -6.03 -15.99
C GLY A 438 -5.61 -4.99 -16.50
N GLU A 439 -5.14 -3.85 -16.99
CA GLU A 439 -5.93 -2.69 -17.43
C GLU A 439 -6.10 -2.70 -18.96
N SER A 440 -6.90 -3.64 -19.48
CA SER A 440 -7.03 -3.89 -20.93
C SER A 440 -7.46 -2.68 -21.74
N GLU A 441 -8.44 -1.89 -21.23
CA GLU A 441 -8.93 -0.68 -21.93
C GLU A 441 -7.84 0.36 -22.10
N ILE A 442 -7.01 0.56 -21.07
CA ILE A 442 -5.91 1.51 -21.11
C ILE A 442 -4.80 1.00 -22.02
N ALA A 443 -4.48 -0.30 -21.97
CA ALA A 443 -3.52 -0.92 -22.86
C ALA A 443 -3.92 -0.74 -24.35
N SER A 444 -5.20 -0.97 -24.67
CA SER A 444 -5.74 -0.77 -26.03
C SER A 444 -5.51 0.66 -26.54
N VAL A 445 -5.85 1.67 -25.74
CA VAL A 445 -5.64 3.09 -26.11
C VAL A 445 -4.18 3.39 -26.43
N HIS A 446 -3.24 2.83 -25.67
CA HIS A 446 -1.83 3.06 -25.92
C HIS A 446 -1.32 2.29 -27.13
N LEU A 447 -1.80 1.09 -27.40
CA LEU A 447 -1.42 0.29 -28.57
C LEU A 447 -1.89 0.91 -29.89
N GLU A 448 -2.98 1.69 -29.90
CA GLU A 448 -3.37 2.48 -31.08
C GLU A 448 -2.31 3.52 -31.49
N ASN A 449 -1.39 3.89 -30.59
CA ASN A 449 -0.38 4.92 -30.79
C ASN A 449 1.04 4.37 -30.96
N CYS A 450 1.23 3.04 -30.98
CA CYS A 450 2.54 2.40 -31.20
C CYS A 450 2.35 1.05 -31.91
N GLU A 451 3.40 0.60 -32.60
CA GLU A 451 3.45 -0.72 -33.23
C GLU A 451 4.12 -1.70 -32.25
N ALA A 452 3.35 -2.64 -31.68
CA ALA A 452 3.87 -3.59 -30.68
C ALA A 452 3.11 -4.94 -30.75
N PRO A 453 3.36 -5.77 -31.78
CA PRO A 453 2.64 -7.03 -31.99
C PRO A 453 2.72 -8.01 -30.79
N ASP A 454 3.82 -7.98 -30.06
CA ASP A 454 4.02 -8.78 -28.82
C ASP A 454 3.08 -8.35 -27.71
N LEU A 455 2.82 -7.05 -27.58
CA LEU A 455 1.87 -6.51 -26.60
C LEU A 455 0.43 -6.64 -27.08
N GLU A 456 0.16 -6.55 -28.38
CA GLU A 456 -1.15 -6.82 -28.99
C GLU A 456 -1.60 -8.26 -28.70
N TYR A 457 -0.69 -9.23 -28.86
CA TYR A 457 -0.93 -10.61 -28.46
C TYR A 457 -1.22 -10.74 -26.96
N SER A 458 -0.41 -10.10 -26.13
CA SER A 458 -0.62 -10.12 -24.69
C SER A 458 -1.95 -9.49 -24.28
N LEU A 459 -2.36 -8.41 -24.95
CA LEU A 459 -3.67 -7.78 -24.75
C LEU A 459 -4.80 -8.71 -25.16
N SER A 460 -4.69 -9.43 -26.30
CA SER A 460 -5.71 -10.37 -26.73
C SER A 460 -5.95 -11.49 -25.71
N LEU A 461 -4.88 -12.01 -25.12
CA LEU A 461 -4.97 -12.99 -24.03
C LEU A 461 -5.61 -12.40 -22.76
N LEU A 462 -5.26 -11.15 -22.39
CA LEU A 462 -5.85 -10.45 -21.24
C LEU A 462 -7.35 -10.22 -21.41
N GLU A 463 -7.80 -9.98 -22.65
CA GLU A 463 -9.22 -9.83 -23.01
C GLU A 463 -9.96 -11.18 -23.14
N GLY A 464 -9.26 -12.29 -23.00
CA GLY A 464 -9.84 -13.63 -23.08
C GLY A 464 -9.97 -14.20 -24.49
N LYS A 465 -9.28 -13.59 -25.47
CA LYS A 465 -9.20 -14.08 -26.83
C LYS A 465 -8.05 -15.10 -26.92
N ASN A 466 -8.31 -16.26 -27.53
CA ASN A 466 -7.27 -17.24 -27.85
C ASN A 466 -6.79 -16.99 -29.29
N GLU A 467 -5.91 -16.02 -29.46
CA GLU A 467 -5.22 -15.83 -30.73
C GLU A 467 -4.03 -16.78 -30.84
N GLU A 468 -3.85 -17.38 -32.00
CA GLU A 468 -2.68 -18.20 -32.28
C GLU A 468 -1.55 -17.28 -32.77
N ILE A 469 -0.37 -17.44 -32.17
CA ILE A 469 0.85 -16.78 -32.62
C ILE A 469 1.78 -17.84 -33.26
N ASP A 470 2.34 -17.53 -34.41
CA ASP A 470 3.35 -18.39 -35.03
C ASP A 470 4.66 -18.33 -34.26
N MET A 471 4.93 -19.38 -33.48
CA MET A 471 6.13 -19.51 -32.65
C MET A 471 7.31 -20.15 -33.37
N SER A 472 7.15 -20.51 -34.64
CA SER A 472 8.19 -21.26 -35.42
C SER A 472 9.52 -20.49 -35.58
N LYS A 473 9.50 -19.16 -35.40
CA LYS A 473 10.68 -18.28 -35.49
C LYS A 473 11.07 -17.67 -34.15
N SER A 474 10.44 -18.10 -33.06
CA SER A 474 10.67 -17.58 -31.71
C SER A 474 11.92 -18.22 -31.09
N ASP A 475 12.56 -17.51 -30.17
CA ASP A 475 13.65 -18.08 -29.39
C ASP A 475 13.16 -19.11 -28.36
N ALA A 476 14.09 -19.93 -27.87
CA ALA A 476 13.76 -21.00 -26.91
C ALA A 476 13.15 -20.47 -25.61
N LYS A 477 13.52 -19.26 -25.16
CA LYS A 477 12.99 -18.63 -23.95
C LYS A 477 11.52 -18.29 -24.11
N LEU A 478 11.13 -17.74 -25.24
CA LEU A 478 9.75 -17.36 -25.53
C LEU A 478 8.88 -18.62 -25.68
N ILE A 479 9.36 -19.64 -26.40
CA ILE A 479 8.65 -20.93 -26.55
C ILE A 479 8.44 -21.59 -25.18
N LEU A 480 9.46 -21.65 -24.33
CA LEU A 480 9.36 -22.21 -22.97
C LEU A 480 8.37 -21.42 -22.11
N SER A 481 8.39 -20.08 -22.19
CA SER A 481 7.46 -19.24 -21.47
C SER A 481 6.02 -19.49 -21.89
N GLU A 482 5.76 -19.58 -23.18
CA GLU A 482 4.44 -19.86 -23.73
C GLU A 482 3.97 -21.29 -23.38
N ALA A 483 4.84 -22.29 -23.49
CA ALA A 483 4.51 -23.66 -23.09
C ALA A 483 4.17 -23.77 -21.59
N ALA A 484 4.93 -23.08 -20.74
CA ALA A 484 4.65 -23.01 -19.31
C ALA A 484 3.33 -22.27 -19.02
N ARG A 485 3.03 -21.19 -19.76
CA ARG A 485 1.75 -20.48 -19.65
C ARG A 485 0.58 -21.39 -20.04
N ARG A 486 0.63 -22.04 -21.21
CA ARG A 486 -0.41 -22.97 -21.67
C ARG A 486 -0.57 -24.16 -20.73
N MET A 487 0.52 -24.66 -20.13
CA MET A 487 0.48 -25.71 -19.14
C MET A 487 -0.34 -25.33 -17.91
N ASP A 488 -0.31 -24.06 -17.51
CA ASP A 488 -1.03 -23.53 -16.36
C ASP A 488 -2.40 -22.88 -16.72
N ASP A 489 -2.70 -22.67 -18.02
CA ASP A 489 -3.97 -22.09 -18.49
C ASP A 489 -5.14 -23.09 -18.43
N ARG A 490 -5.35 -23.64 -17.24
CA ARG A 490 -6.40 -24.60 -16.91
C ARG A 490 -6.74 -24.57 -15.43
N LEU A 491 -7.93 -25.01 -15.09
CA LEU A 491 -8.27 -25.17 -13.67
C LEU A 491 -7.49 -26.36 -13.04
N PRO A 492 -7.13 -26.26 -11.76
CA PRO A 492 -6.56 -27.37 -11.01
C PRO A 492 -7.38 -28.65 -11.16
N GLY A 493 -6.72 -29.76 -11.52
CA GLY A 493 -7.36 -31.06 -11.77
C GLY A 493 -7.76 -31.33 -13.23
N GLN A 494 -7.74 -30.34 -14.12
CA GLN A 494 -7.95 -30.54 -15.56
C GLN A 494 -6.67 -31.01 -16.24
N THR A 495 -6.83 -31.78 -17.34
CA THR A 495 -5.71 -32.22 -18.18
C THR A 495 -5.23 -31.11 -19.10
N PRO A 496 -3.91 -30.95 -19.30
CA PRO A 496 -3.36 -29.97 -20.24
C PRO A 496 -3.50 -30.46 -21.69
N ASP A 497 -3.49 -29.52 -22.63
CA ASP A 497 -3.58 -29.77 -24.06
C ASP A 497 -2.32 -30.49 -24.62
N SER A 498 -2.48 -31.26 -25.70
CA SER A 498 -1.39 -31.93 -26.42
C SER A 498 -0.50 -30.98 -27.21
N GLU A 499 -1.03 -29.88 -27.72
CA GLU A 499 -0.31 -28.85 -28.46
C GLU A 499 0.91 -28.30 -27.70
N ILE A 500 0.92 -28.38 -26.35
CA ILE A 500 2.05 -27.99 -25.53
C ILE A 500 3.33 -28.77 -25.87
N LEU A 501 3.18 -30.07 -26.19
CA LEU A 501 4.32 -30.91 -26.56
C LEU A 501 4.86 -30.52 -27.96
N GLU A 502 3.94 -30.27 -28.90
CA GLU A 502 4.29 -29.82 -30.25
C GLU A 502 5.00 -28.45 -30.21
N LEU A 503 4.56 -27.55 -29.34
CA LEU A 503 5.22 -26.27 -29.12
C LEU A 503 6.65 -26.43 -28.60
N LEU A 504 6.90 -27.36 -27.68
CA LEU A 504 8.24 -27.64 -27.16
C LEU A 504 9.17 -28.25 -28.24
N ASP A 505 8.60 -28.94 -29.22
CA ASP A 505 9.36 -29.55 -30.34
C ASP A 505 9.83 -28.50 -31.37
N LEU A 506 9.32 -27.26 -31.32
CA LEU A 506 9.80 -26.16 -32.15
C LEU A 506 11.13 -25.55 -31.67
N ILE A 507 11.63 -25.92 -30.47
CA ILE A 507 12.85 -25.34 -29.94
C ILE A 507 14.06 -25.79 -30.78
N ASP A 508 14.68 -24.81 -31.47
CA ASP A 508 15.92 -25.00 -32.17
C ASP A 508 17.12 -24.75 -31.25
N PHE A 509 17.96 -25.77 -31.10
CA PHE A 509 19.21 -25.70 -30.32
C PHE A 509 20.40 -25.16 -31.11
N SER A 510 20.24 -24.88 -32.41
CA SER A 510 21.28 -24.31 -33.22
C SER A 510 21.60 -22.86 -32.77
N GLY A 511 22.82 -22.61 -32.36
CA GLY A 511 23.22 -21.27 -31.88
C GLY A 511 23.03 -21.00 -30.39
N ILE A 512 22.50 -21.95 -29.59
CA ILE A 512 22.46 -21.84 -28.15
C ILE A 512 23.78 -22.30 -27.53
N GLU A 513 24.35 -21.54 -26.60
CA GLU A 513 25.54 -21.92 -25.84
C GLU A 513 25.32 -23.18 -25.00
N ASP A 514 26.34 -24.02 -24.80
CA ASP A 514 26.20 -25.34 -24.16
C ASP A 514 25.66 -25.27 -22.71
N GLU A 515 26.03 -24.24 -21.94
CA GLU A 515 25.48 -24.00 -20.60
C GLU A 515 24.00 -23.67 -20.67
N MET A 516 23.58 -22.85 -21.62
CA MET A 516 22.22 -22.47 -21.83
C MET A 516 21.37 -23.64 -22.37
N LYS A 517 21.95 -24.50 -23.23
CA LYS A 517 21.27 -25.73 -23.68
C LYS A 517 20.83 -26.61 -22.53
N LYS A 518 21.68 -26.76 -21.50
CA LYS A 518 21.34 -27.52 -20.30
C LYS A 518 20.13 -26.92 -19.58
N VAL A 519 20.11 -25.61 -19.43
CA VAL A 519 18.99 -24.88 -18.79
C VAL A 519 17.68 -25.10 -19.56
N VAL A 520 17.73 -24.98 -20.89
CA VAL A 520 16.57 -25.20 -21.77
C VAL A 520 16.08 -26.63 -21.67
N LEU A 521 16.97 -27.63 -21.71
CA LEU A 521 16.60 -29.06 -21.58
C LEU A 521 15.95 -29.37 -20.23
N VAL A 522 16.47 -28.82 -19.14
CA VAL A 522 15.88 -28.99 -17.80
C VAL A 522 14.48 -28.36 -17.74
N ALA A 523 14.29 -27.17 -18.31
CA ALA A 523 12.99 -26.51 -18.34
C ALA A 523 11.98 -27.32 -19.19
N MET A 524 12.38 -27.79 -20.36
CA MET A 524 11.55 -28.68 -21.18
C MET A 524 11.19 -29.97 -20.46
N ALA A 525 12.14 -30.60 -19.77
CA ALA A 525 11.91 -31.81 -18.99
C ALA A 525 10.86 -31.60 -17.90
N HIS A 526 10.88 -30.45 -17.21
CA HIS A 526 9.88 -30.10 -16.20
C HIS A 526 8.47 -29.97 -16.77
N ILE A 527 8.32 -29.30 -17.93
CA ILE A 527 7.02 -29.10 -18.59
C ILE A 527 6.50 -30.44 -19.13
N ARG A 528 7.31 -31.21 -19.89
CA ARG A 528 6.96 -32.53 -20.42
C ARG A 528 6.59 -33.51 -19.32
N HIS A 529 7.38 -33.61 -18.27
CA HIS A 529 7.10 -34.47 -17.13
C HIS A 529 5.77 -34.08 -16.45
N ALA A 530 5.53 -32.81 -16.21
CA ALA A 530 4.26 -32.36 -15.63
C ALA A 530 3.07 -32.72 -16.54
N TRP A 531 3.23 -32.58 -17.86
CA TRP A 531 2.21 -32.94 -18.84
C TRP A 531 1.94 -34.44 -18.83
N TYR A 532 2.98 -35.30 -18.83
CA TYR A 532 2.85 -36.75 -18.80
C TYR A 532 2.18 -37.25 -17.52
N ILE A 533 2.56 -36.69 -16.35
CA ILE A 533 1.93 -37.00 -15.06
C ILE A 533 0.44 -36.62 -15.07
N ALA A 534 0.08 -35.42 -15.54
CA ALA A 534 -1.31 -34.97 -15.62
C ALA A 534 -2.18 -35.83 -16.55
N ASN A 535 -1.58 -36.46 -17.57
CA ASN A 535 -2.24 -37.35 -18.50
C ASN A 535 -2.04 -38.84 -18.15
N SER A 536 -1.53 -39.18 -16.97
CA SER A 536 -1.29 -40.56 -16.49
C SER A 536 -0.38 -41.39 -17.42
N LYS A 537 0.52 -40.76 -18.17
CA LYS A 537 1.48 -41.40 -19.08
C LYS A 537 2.80 -41.71 -18.32
N TRP A 538 2.72 -42.68 -17.42
CA TRP A 538 3.78 -42.99 -16.45
C TRP A 538 5.12 -43.40 -17.08
N SER A 539 5.07 -44.21 -18.19
CA SER A 539 6.29 -44.65 -18.90
C SER A 539 7.07 -43.49 -19.48
N ALA A 540 6.37 -42.56 -20.17
CA ALA A 540 6.99 -41.38 -20.74
C ALA A 540 7.53 -40.40 -19.64
N ALA A 541 6.79 -40.28 -18.54
CA ALA A 541 7.28 -39.48 -17.41
C ALA A 541 8.57 -40.08 -16.80
N LYS A 542 8.69 -41.43 -16.77
CA LYS A 542 9.87 -42.12 -16.29
C LYS A 542 11.06 -41.88 -17.23
N GLU A 543 10.88 -42.00 -18.55
CA GLU A 543 11.91 -41.70 -19.55
C GLU A 543 12.46 -40.29 -19.40
N ILE A 544 11.62 -39.28 -19.26
CA ILE A 544 12.07 -37.90 -19.04
C ILE A 544 12.97 -37.78 -17.77
N ARG A 545 12.66 -38.51 -16.71
CA ARG A 545 13.51 -38.53 -15.50
C ARG A 545 14.86 -39.18 -15.74
N GLU A 546 14.87 -40.33 -16.41
CA GLU A 546 16.08 -41.08 -16.78
C GLU A 546 16.97 -40.24 -17.71
N ASP A 547 16.42 -39.52 -18.65
CA ASP A 547 17.15 -38.57 -19.51
C ASP A 547 17.79 -37.46 -18.68
N LEU A 548 17.04 -36.87 -17.72
CA LEU A 548 17.55 -35.82 -16.86
C LEU A 548 18.64 -36.32 -15.89
N GLU A 549 18.50 -37.57 -15.38
CA GLU A 549 19.52 -38.23 -14.56
C GLU A 549 20.85 -38.40 -15.30
N SER A 550 20.81 -38.58 -16.63
CA SER A 550 22.02 -38.71 -17.47
C SER A 550 22.85 -37.42 -17.56
N ILE A 551 22.22 -36.25 -17.35
CA ILE A 551 22.84 -34.92 -17.48
C ILE A 551 22.94 -34.14 -16.18
N SER A 552 22.37 -34.66 -15.07
CA SER A 552 22.30 -34.00 -13.76
C SER A 552 22.74 -34.95 -12.65
N HIS A 553 23.25 -34.40 -11.54
CA HIS A 553 23.56 -35.19 -10.34
C HIS A 553 22.28 -35.63 -9.60
N ALA A 554 22.33 -36.77 -8.90
CA ALA A 554 21.19 -37.30 -8.12
C ALA A 554 20.62 -36.31 -7.07
N ASP A 555 21.47 -35.46 -6.53
CA ASP A 555 21.12 -34.43 -5.55
C ASP A 555 20.60 -33.12 -6.21
N ASP A 556 20.46 -33.07 -7.54
CA ASP A 556 19.96 -31.89 -8.24
C ASP A 556 18.51 -31.60 -7.80
N PRO A 557 18.23 -30.42 -7.23
CA PRO A 557 16.89 -30.06 -6.79
C PRO A 557 15.82 -30.15 -7.89
N GLN A 558 16.21 -30.02 -9.16
CA GLN A 558 15.35 -30.13 -10.32
C GLN A 558 14.86 -31.58 -10.47
N LEU A 559 15.79 -32.54 -10.47
CA LEU A 559 15.50 -33.96 -10.56
C LEU A 559 14.69 -34.46 -9.36
N GLN A 560 15.04 -34.01 -8.14
CA GLN A 560 14.27 -34.32 -6.96
C GLN A 560 12.80 -33.87 -7.05
N ALA A 561 12.56 -32.71 -7.63
CA ALA A 561 11.17 -32.21 -7.81
C ALA A 561 10.36 -33.08 -8.77
N LEU A 562 10.97 -33.58 -9.84
CA LEU A 562 10.31 -34.56 -10.75
C LEU A 562 9.98 -35.88 -10.03
N ASN A 563 10.93 -36.39 -9.26
CA ASN A 563 10.75 -37.63 -8.50
C ASN A 563 9.62 -37.50 -7.46
N ILE A 564 9.60 -36.41 -6.70
CA ILE A 564 8.55 -36.13 -5.71
C ILE A 564 7.17 -35.98 -6.41
N ARG A 565 7.09 -35.27 -7.52
CA ARG A 565 5.83 -35.14 -8.29
C ARG A 565 5.28 -36.47 -8.74
N ALA A 566 6.13 -37.36 -9.28
CA ALA A 566 5.74 -38.71 -9.70
C ALA A 566 5.33 -39.57 -8.51
N GLU A 567 6.02 -39.48 -7.38
CA GLU A 567 5.69 -40.22 -6.16
C GLU A 567 4.34 -39.77 -5.57
N ILE A 568 4.06 -38.45 -5.50
CA ILE A 568 2.76 -37.92 -5.07
C ILE A 568 1.63 -38.51 -5.90
N ALA A 569 1.79 -38.47 -7.24
CA ALA A 569 0.74 -38.89 -8.16
C ALA A 569 0.41 -40.42 -8.10
N GLN A 570 1.36 -41.22 -7.61
CA GLN A 570 1.21 -42.69 -7.55
C GLN A 570 0.96 -43.20 -6.13
N THR A 571 1.11 -42.33 -5.10
CA THR A 571 0.98 -42.75 -3.70
C THR A 571 -0.46 -42.53 -3.20
N PRO A 572 -1.14 -43.56 -2.66
CA PRO A 572 -2.46 -43.38 -2.09
C PRO A 572 -2.46 -42.35 -0.94
N PRO A 573 -3.43 -41.39 -0.90
CA PRO A 573 -3.47 -40.33 0.08
C PRO A 573 -3.49 -40.79 1.55
N ASN A 574 -4.03 -42.01 1.82
CA ASN A 574 -4.15 -42.55 3.17
C ASN A 574 -2.98 -43.45 3.59
N SER A 575 -1.87 -43.46 2.85
CA SER A 575 -0.70 -44.31 3.15
C SER A 575 0.32 -43.55 4.02
N PRO A 576 1.14 -44.29 4.84
CA PRO A 576 2.23 -43.69 5.57
C PRO A 576 3.26 -42.98 4.69
N ASN A 577 3.47 -43.45 3.47
CA ASN A 577 4.35 -42.80 2.51
C ASN A 577 3.84 -41.43 2.09
N PHE A 578 2.53 -41.25 2.05
CA PHE A 578 1.96 -39.93 1.72
C PHE A 578 2.20 -38.91 2.85
N GLU A 579 2.16 -39.33 4.13
CA GLU A 579 2.53 -38.45 5.26
C GLU A 579 4.00 -38.02 5.16
N ARG A 580 4.90 -38.95 4.84
CA ARG A 580 6.30 -38.63 4.59
C ARG A 580 6.48 -37.59 3.48
N LEU A 581 5.70 -37.70 2.40
CA LEU A 581 5.72 -36.73 1.29
C LEU A 581 5.21 -35.36 1.72
N ILE A 582 4.16 -35.29 2.53
CA ILE A 582 3.68 -34.03 3.11
C ILE A 582 4.82 -33.37 3.90
N ASP A 583 5.43 -34.08 4.83
CA ASP A 583 6.52 -33.53 5.64
C ASP A 583 7.70 -33.07 4.80
N LEU A 584 8.10 -33.85 3.79
CA LEU A 584 9.19 -33.52 2.88
C LEU A 584 8.92 -32.25 2.07
N VAL A 585 7.70 -32.09 1.54
CA VAL A 585 7.34 -31.00 0.66
C VAL A 585 7.10 -29.69 1.45
N PHE A 586 6.46 -29.79 2.64
CA PHE A 586 6.21 -28.63 3.49
C PHE A 586 7.45 -28.18 4.29
N ALA A 587 8.51 -28.99 4.35
CA ALA A 587 9.79 -28.55 4.90
C ALA A 587 10.59 -27.62 3.97
N LYS A 588 10.18 -27.49 2.70
CA LYS A 588 10.86 -26.67 1.68
C LYS A 588 10.00 -25.45 1.33
N SER A 589 10.66 -24.34 1.02
CA SER A 589 10.05 -23.09 0.55
C SER A 589 10.31 -22.84 -0.95
N GLY A 590 9.62 -21.85 -1.51
CA GLY A 590 9.78 -21.39 -2.90
C GLY A 590 8.73 -21.95 -3.86
N LEU A 591 8.58 -21.31 -5.03
CA LEU A 591 7.49 -21.55 -5.99
C LEU A 591 7.35 -23.02 -6.40
N ARG A 592 8.47 -23.72 -6.60
CA ARG A 592 8.48 -25.13 -6.96
C ARG A 592 7.90 -26.02 -5.85
N SER A 593 8.26 -25.75 -4.59
CA SER A 593 7.67 -26.45 -3.45
C SER A 593 6.20 -26.15 -3.32
N THR A 594 5.77 -24.91 -3.52
CA THR A 594 4.36 -24.53 -3.50
C THR A 594 3.55 -25.28 -4.58
N MET A 595 4.10 -25.49 -5.77
CA MET A 595 3.45 -26.33 -6.81
C MET A 595 3.30 -27.78 -6.37
N LEU A 596 4.29 -28.35 -5.68
CA LEU A 596 4.18 -29.71 -5.12
C LEU A 596 3.17 -29.77 -3.97
N GLN A 597 3.08 -28.73 -3.14
CA GLN A 597 2.05 -28.59 -2.10
C GLN A 597 0.65 -28.55 -2.72
N ILE A 598 0.45 -27.79 -3.80
CA ILE A 598 -0.82 -27.79 -4.57
C ILE A 598 -1.14 -29.20 -5.08
N THR A 599 -0.15 -29.93 -5.62
CA THR A 599 -0.34 -31.29 -6.10
C THR A 599 -0.78 -32.24 -4.97
N LEU A 600 -0.22 -32.10 -3.76
CA LEU A 600 -0.65 -32.84 -2.57
C LEU A 600 -2.11 -32.53 -2.20
N VAL A 601 -2.51 -31.25 -2.22
CA VAL A 601 -3.90 -30.85 -1.95
C VAL A 601 -4.85 -31.49 -2.96
N GLN A 602 -4.51 -31.46 -4.25
CA GLN A 602 -5.33 -32.04 -5.32
C GLN A 602 -5.48 -33.57 -5.22
N SER A 603 -4.53 -34.24 -4.58
CA SER A 603 -4.59 -35.67 -4.32
C SER A 603 -5.45 -36.05 -3.09
N CYS A 604 -5.90 -35.06 -2.32
CA CYS A 604 -6.68 -35.26 -1.10
C CYS A 604 -8.12 -34.73 -1.24
N GLU A 605 -9.01 -35.26 -0.40
CA GLU A 605 -10.41 -34.82 -0.34
C GLU A 605 -10.80 -34.37 1.08
N GLY A 606 -11.91 -33.67 1.17
CA GLY A 606 -12.55 -33.29 2.44
C GLY A 606 -11.65 -32.43 3.36
N ASP A 607 -11.70 -32.72 4.67
CA ASP A 607 -10.99 -31.93 5.67
C ASP A 607 -9.46 -32.02 5.56
N ARG A 608 -8.96 -33.12 4.99
CA ARG A 608 -7.51 -33.28 4.77
C ARG A 608 -7.01 -32.27 3.74
N ALA A 609 -7.70 -32.13 2.61
CA ALA A 609 -7.37 -31.11 1.59
C ALA A 609 -7.44 -29.71 2.18
N LYS A 610 -8.46 -29.41 3.00
CA LYS A 610 -8.60 -28.12 3.70
C LYS A 610 -7.43 -27.83 4.63
N ASN A 611 -7.04 -28.81 5.44
CA ASN A 611 -5.94 -28.67 6.38
C ASN A 611 -4.59 -28.41 5.68
N LEU A 612 -4.32 -29.12 4.58
CA LEU A 612 -3.13 -28.88 3.78
C LEU A 612 -3.16 -27.50 3.13
N LEU A 613 -4.30 -27.12 2.54
CA LEU A 613 -4.48 -25.84 1.86
C LEU A 613 -4.28 -24.63 2.79
N ASN A 614 -4.72 -24.75 4.05
CA ASN A 614 -4.50 -23.70 5.06
C ASN A 614 -3.02 -23.51 5.46
N ARG A 615 -2.16 -24.49 5.17
CA ARG A 615 -0.71 -24.43 5.40
C ARG A 615 0.05 -23.81 4.23
N ILE A 616 -0.58 -23.68 3.06
CA ILE A 616 0.08 -23.13 1.86
C ILE A 616 0.09 -21.63 1.94
N GLU A 617 1.29 -21.05 1.88
CA GLU A 617 1.49 -19.61 1.77
C GLU A 617 1.29 -19.14 0.33
N ILE A 618 0.57 -18.02 0.17
CA ILE A 618 0.45 -17.37 -1.12
C ILE A 618 1.78 -16.69 -1.45
N PRO A 619 2.31 -16.81 -2.69
CA PRO A 619 3.47 -16.04 -3.11
C PRO A 619 3.29 -14.55 -2.82
N SER A 620 4.33 -13.90 -2.32
CA SER A 620 4.27 -12.46 -1.99
C SER A 620 3.90 -11.60 -3.19
N ALA A 621 3.39 -10.39 -2.94
CA ALA A 621 3.04 -9.43 -4.00
C ALA A 621 4.24 -9.14 -4.92
N ASP A 622 5.43 -8.97 -4.35
CA ASP A 622 6.67 -8.77 -5.10
C ASP A 622 6.97 -9.97 -6.03
N ALA A 623 6.80 -11.20 -5.54
CA ALA A 623 6.99 -12.40 -6.36
C ALA A 623 5.96 -12.48 -7.48
N GLN A 624 4.69 -12.14 -7.21
CA GLN A 624 3.61 -12.14 -8.20
C GLN A 624 3.81 -11.04 -9.26
N ASN A 625 4.37 -9.89 -8.90
CA ASN A 625 4.66 -8.82 -9.84
C ASN A 625 5.91 -9.09 -10.69
N ASN A 626 6.89 -9.80 -10.15
CA ASN A 626 8.14 -10.13 -10.84
C ASN A 626 8.01 -11.38 -11.74
N LEU A 627 7.22 -12.38 -11.32
CA LEU A 627 7.13 -13.68 -11.99
C LEU A 627 5.67 -14.06 -12.28
N SER A 628 5.33 -14.16 -13.57
CA SER A 628 3.99 -14.62 -13.97
C SER A 628 3.66 -16.03 -13.45
N SER A 629 4.66 -16.89 -13.26
CA SER A 629 4.47 -18.23 -12.64
C SER A 629 4.05 -18.11 -11.16
N ALA A 630 4.57 -17.16 -10.39
CA ALA A 630 4.14 -16.92 -9.01
C ALA A 630 2.67 -16.45 -8.96
N ARG A 631 2.27 -15.62 -9.92
CA ARG A 631 0.90 -15.14 -10.07
C ARG A 631 -0.06 -16.26 -10.42
N ARG A 632 0.34 -17.18 -11.34
CA ARG A 632 -0.45 -18.39 -11.66
C ARG A 632 -0.60 -19.33 -10.47
N ILE A 633 0.47 -19.53 -9.70
CA ILE A 633 0.43 -20.32 -8.46
C ILE A 633 -0.54 -19.70 -7.44
N ALA A 634 -0.48 -18.38 -7.25
CA ALA A 634 -1.42 -17.67 -6.38
C ALA A 634 -2.88 -17.85 -6.87
N ALA A 635 -3.12 -17.75 -8.17
CA ALA A 635 -4.44 -18.00 -8.77
C ALA A 635 -4.98 -19.42 -8.46
N MET A 636 -4.12 -20.44 -8.58
CA MET A 636 -4.47 -21.83 -8.24
C MET A 636 -4.80 -21.98 -6.75
N ILE A 637 -4.04 -21.35 -5.87
CA ILE A 637 -4.30 -21.42 -4.42
C ILE A 637 -5.65 -20.77 -4.10
N TRP A 638 -5.94 -19.60 -4.64
CA TRP A 638 -7.22 -18.92 -4.43
C TRP A 638 -8.40 -19.72 -5.00
N PHE A 639 -8.24 -20.36 -6.17
CA PHE A 639 -9.23 -21.26 -6.71
C PHE A 639 -9.53 -22.44 -5.77
N LEU A 640 -8.49 -23.09 -5.25
CA LEU A 640 -8.64 -24.20 -4.32
C LEU A 640 -9.25 -23.73 -2.99
N ARG A 641 -8.88 -22.56 -2.48
CA ARG A 641 -9.50 -21.96 -1.28
C ARG A 641 -11.01 -21.74 -1.47
N ALA A 642 -11.42 -21.28 -2.66
CA ALA A 642 -12.82 -21.12 -3.02
C ALA A 642 -13.56 -22.46 -3.10
N THR A 643 -13.00 -23.43 -3.81
CA THR A 643 -13.66 -24.74 -4.03
C THR A 643 -13.73 -25.61 -2.78
N HIS A 644 -12.74 -25.52 -1.90
CA HIS A 644 -12.72 -26.21 -0.60
C HIS A 644 -13.38 -25.42 0.54
N ASN A 645 -13.88 -24.21 0.28
CA ASN A 645 -14.55 -23.35 1.27
C ASN A 645 -13.72 -23.11 2.55
N THR A 646 -12.45 -22.81 2.37
CA THR A 646 -11.53 -22.47 3.48
C THR A 646 -11.55 -20.98 3.81
N HIS A 647 -11.94 -20.16 2.85
CA HIS A 647 -12.08 -18.69 2.93
C HIS A 647 -13.41 -18.28 2.27
N ASN A 648 -13.70 -16.97 2.23
CA ASN A 648 -14.87 -16.49 1.49
C ASN A 648 -14.81 -16.98 0.03
N GLN A 649 -15.79 -17.78 -0.37
CA GLN A 649 -15.80 -18.44 -1.67
C GLN A 649 -15.80 -17.45 -2.83
N PHE A 650 -16.66 -16.42 -2.74
CA PHE A 650 -16.79 -15.42 -3.78
C PHE A 650 -15.49 -14.61 -3.95
N SER A 651 -14.99 -14.04 -2.84
CA SER A 651 -13.76 -13.24 -2.87
C SER A 651 -12.56 -14.04 -3.36
N SER A 652 -12.41 -15.29 -2.90
CA SER A 652 -11.32 -16.17 -3.33
C SER A 652 -11.43 -16.52 -4.81
N MET A 653 -12.64 -16.80 -5.31
CA MET A 653 -12.85 -17.10 -6.74
C MET A 653 -12.61 -15.85 -7.60
N ALA A 654 -13.10 -14.68 -7.17
CA ALA A 654 -12.89 -13.42 -7.87
C ALA A 654 -11.40 -13.03 -7.96
N GLU A 655 -10.65 -13.23 -6.87
CA GLU A 655 -9.21 -13.04 -6.85
C GLU A 655 -8.48 -13.99 -7.81
N SER A 656 -8.88 -15.27 -7.81
CA SER A 656 -8.33 -16.27 -8.72
C SER A 656 -8.54 -15.87 -10.19
N VAL A 657 -9.75 -15.44 -10.56
CA VAL A 657 -10.07 -14.96 -11.92
C VAL A 657 -9.18 -13.78 -12.32
N ALA A 658 -9.03 -12.80 -11.42
CA ALA A 658 -8.22 -11.61 -11.68
C ALA A 658 -6.73 -11.97 -11.89
N LEU A 659 -6.19 -12.87 -11.06
CA LEU A 659 -4.80 -13.31 -11.17
C LEU A 659 -4.55 -14.12 -12.45
N TRP A 660 -5.46 -15.01 -12.86
CA TRP A 660 -5.32 -15.69 -14.14
C TRP A 660 -5.39 -14.75 -15.33
N LYS A 661 -6.28 -13.76 -15.32
CA LYS A 661 -6.30 -12.71 -16.35
C LYS A 661 -4.97 -11.98 -16.44
N ARG A 662 -4.45 -11.48 -15.31
CA ARG A 662 -3.15 -10.82 -15.25
C ARG A 662 -1.96 -11.73 -15.60
N SER A 663 -2.13 -13.03 -15.52
CA SER A 663 -1.14 -14.04 -15.95
C SER A 663 -1.30 -14.48 -17.41
N LEU A 664 -2.19 -13.82 -18.15
CA LEU A 664 -2.49 -14.11 -19.55
C LEU A 664 -2.95 -15.56 -19.77
N CYS A 665 -3.78 -16.07 -18.84
CA CYS A 665 -4.36 -17.42 -18.87
C CYS A 665 -5.87 -17.34 -19.14
N PRO A 666 -6.29 -17.11 -20.40
CA PRO A 666 -7.70 -16.83 -20.75
C PRO A 666 -8.62 -18.01 -20.49
N THR A 667 -8.18 -19.25 -20.72
CA THR A 667 -9.00 -20.46 -20.53
C THR A 667 -9.29 -20.69 -19.05
N ALA A 668 -8.27 -20.63 -18.20
CA ALA A 668 -8.43 -20.75 -16.75
C ALA A 668 -9.30 -19.63 -16.18
N ALA A 669 -9.05 -18.39 -16.61
CA ALA A 669 -9.82 -17.23 -16.20
C ALA A 669 -11.31 -17.35 -16.57
N LYS A 670 -11.62 -17.78 -17.80
CA LYS A 670 -12.99 -18.00 -18.27
C LYS A 670 -13.69 -19.07 -17.46
N ASN A 671 -13.06 -20.25 -17.31
CA ASN A 671 -13.64 -21.36 -16.58
C ASN A 671 -13.89 -21.04 -15.10
N ALA A 672 -12.97 -20.29 -14.45
CA ALA A 672 -13.16 -19.82 -13.10
C ALA A 672 -14.25 -18.74 -13.00
N ALA A 673 -14.37 -17.85 -13.99
CA ALA A 673 -15.43 -16.84 -14.03
C ALA A 673 -16.83 -17.47 -14.20
N GLU A 674 -16.96 -18.56 -14.97
CA GLU A 674 -18.20 -19.33 -15.06
C GLU A 674 -18.61 -19.96 -13.72
N LEU A 675 -17.63 -20.39 -12.92
CA LEU A 675 -17.89 -20.89 -11.56
C LEU A 675 -18.24 -19.74 -10.60
N LEU A 676 -17.55 -18.61 -10.71
CA LEU A 676 -17.85 -17.41 -9.93
C LEU A 676 -19.29 -16.95 -10.18
N HIS A 677 -19.74 -16.97 -11.45
CA HIS A 677 -21.11 -16.58 -11.79
C HIS A 677 -22.18 -17.50 -11.17
N LYS A 678 -21.85 -18.76 -10.87
CA LYS A 678 -22.75 -19.67 -10.17
C LYS A 678 -22.81 -19.44 -8.66
N LEU A 679 -21.88 -18.67 -8.10
CA LEU A 679 -21.86 -18.29 -6.69
C LEU A 679 -22.66 -16.98 -6.43
N LEU A 680 -22.99 -16.23 -7.48
CA LEU A 680 -23.90 -15.09 -7.45
C LEU A 680 -25.36 -15.53 -7.42
#